data_0393600f4c0f53c2bcb3519bc8b7e2ed
#
_entry.id   0393600f4c0f53c2bcb3519bc8b7e2ed
#
_cell.length_a   1.000
_cell.length_b   1.000
_cell.length_c   1.000
_cell.angle_alpha   90.00
_cell.angle_beta   90.00
_cell.angle_gamma   90.00
#
_symmetry.space_group_name_H-M   'P 1'
#
loop_
_entity.id
_entity.type
_entity.pdbx_description
1 polymer ?
#
loop_
_entity_poly.entity_id
_entity_poly.type
_entity_poly.pdbx_seq_one_letter_code
_entity_poly.pdbx_strand_id
1 'polypeptide(L)'
;MRTLIVAFIYIYCFLISATGVKAQSIQHISGKIVNHNNEPMMGNISLLSVRDSTLIKQHDFLDGIFQFSNINQNEVLVKLTSVEFADTFHHITYDGKENINLGTIRVNANNNQLNEVVIKNQTSLLKYKPNGSIEVNVANTLLSTSSSVNELLGKVPNVIVSEGQISVLGKGEAIIYLNGILISSERFAAIPVSQIAKIEVISNPSAKYDAEGKAVINIITKKNMESGIKGTASQQITVSEFGGSSTNTLLDFNYNKNKWSFIGNYGLQLGKNRELLYTTRTRPDPTEYMKSELSTDWRRKFNNYSNFGFGLQYTFSESNYVSLEYSGNIEDLGGVVESRNSIFTTNNDIFYATDVAKNDVRLNQFINLNYNVANSTNGSSLFIGLQYSNYNSKVKDLINENGLVDALNSERFLKNNADYTINIVNTQADYTKKISDNSKLEVGTKFSSAAIKTSSAFLISDDNNTEFEFNDELSSDFKYDEQIGAAYLNYGSSLMDKFNFSVGVRGEWTNYELSTTANGSQQFKKNYANVFPNLLLNMPISDAFKLHASYVSRITRPRYQGLNPYVIYQDPFTTIEGNPNLKPEKIHAFEVGALYEKFDFKLGYTYKIDPISGAALRGNNPNSYILRGINMDKEYSYFASISRSFATKWWSSTNTVSMNYSKLVDNTYSFALGTTKPQIYLYSNNTFTIPKFFKILLLAWYLGDKSYGLGDDNKRSTVLLGIERSFLDNALKLNFTANDIFKGFNRSGNYEVGQTEIYYHRTYTTNYFKLIATYSFGNSKKTDYKKKELEQTENSRVR
;
A
#
# COMPACT_ATOMS: atom_id res chain seq x y z
N MET A 1 25.43 -47.21 -5.04
CA MET A 1 25.90 -46.12 -5.94
C MET A 1 26.33 -46.56 -7.35
N ARG A 2 26.76 -47.80 -7.55
CA ARG A 2 27.14 -48.33 -8.90
C ARG A 2 25.96 -48.78 -9.76
N THR A 3 24.82 -49.12 -9.20
CA THR A 3 23.61 -49.58 -9.92
C THR A 3 22.75 -48.43 -10.47
N LEU A 4 22.88 -47.21 -9.95
CA LEU A 4 22.10 -46.04 -10.43
C LEU A 4 22.75 -45.36 -11.66
N ILE A 5 24.07 -45.49 -11.83
CA ILE A 5 24.81 -44.92 -12.97
C ILE A 5 24.59 -45.75 -14.25
N VAL A 6 24.38 -47.04 -14.13
CA VAL A 6 24.14 -47.92 -15.28
C VAL A 6 22.72 -47.74 -15.84
N ALA A 7 21.73 -47.44 -14.98
CA ALA A 7 20.37 -47.17 -15.42
C ALA A 7 20.25 -45.80 -16.16
N PHE A 8 21.05 -44.81 -15.83
CA PHE A 8 21.09 -43.50 -16.49
C PHE A 8 21.77 -43.58 -17.86
N ILE A 9 22.75 -44.44 -18.05
CA ILE A 9 23.40 -44.63 -19.36
C ILE A 9 22.51 -45.39 -20.36
N TYR A 10 21.67 -46.32 -19.92
CA TYR A 10 20.73 -47.01 -20.79
C TYR A 10 19.56 -46.15 -21.21
N ILE A 11 19.10 -45.21 -20.40
CA ILE A 11 18.08 -44.22 -20.76
C ILE A 11 18.63 -43.18 -21.73
N TYR A 12 19.91 -42.80 -21.62
CA TYR A 12 20.53 -41.85 -22.55
C TYR A 12 20.81 -42.42 -23.93
N CYS A 13 21.08 -43.73 -24.05
CA CYS A 13 21.29 -44.39 -25.35
C CYS A 13 19.99 -44.74 -26.09
N PHE A 14 18.81 -44.79 -25.41
CA PHE A 14 17.53 -45.07 -26.05
C PHE A 14 16.86 -43.82 -26.65
N LEU A 15 17.36 -42.62 -26.36
CA LEU A 15 16.85 -41.34 -26.87
C LEU A 15 17.57 -40.81 -28.11
N ILE A 16 18.60 -41.52 -28.63
CA ILE A 16 19.39 -41.08 -29.80
C ILE A 16 19.02 -41.81 -31.12
N SER A 17 18.11 -42.77 -31.11
CA SER A 17 17.79 -43.54 -32.29
C SER A 17 16.37 -43.37 -32.81
N ALA A 18 15.95 -42.12 -33.09
CA ALA A 18 14.80 -41.87 -33.98
C ALA A 18 14.69 -40.39 -34.37
N THR A 19 15.60 -39.90 -35.20
CA THR A 19 15.28 -38.75 -36.07
C THR A 19 15.87 -38.99 -37.45
N GLY A 20 15.08 -39.63 -38.26
CA GLY A 20 15.28 -39.55 -39.71
C GLY A 20 15.05 -38.12 -40.17
N VAL A 21 16.11 -37.37 -40.44
CA VAL A 21 16.01 -36.07 -41.08
C VAL A 21 15.57 -36.26 -42.52
N LYS A 22 14.27 -36.02 -42.81
CA LYS A 22 13.84 -35.78 -44.17
C LYS A 22 14.32 -34.40 -44.59
N ALA A 23 15.07 -34.29 -45.68
CA ALA A 23 15.40 -33.02 -46.28
C ALA A 23 14.08 -32.30 -46.65
N GLN A 24 13.82 -31.15 -46.00
CA GLN A 24 12.64 -30.33 -46.23
C GLN A 24 12.88 -29.44 -47.43
N SER A 25 12.00 -29.50 -48.44
CA SER A 25 11.97 -28.53 -49.53
C SER A 25 11.55 -27.15 -48.97
N ILE A 26 12.31 -26.12 -49.29
CA ILE A 26 12.00 -24.75 -48.91
C ILE A 26 10.84 -24.25 -49.74
N GLN A 27 9.69 -23.98 -49.12
CA GLN A 27 8.49 -23.50 -49.81
C GLN A 27 8.27 -22.02 -49.49
N HIS A 28 7.90 -21.25 -50.52
CA HIS A 28 7.61 -19.84 -50.41
C HIS A 28 6.18 -19.55 -50.89
N ILE A 29 5.44 -18.73 -50.14
CA ILE A 29 4.17 -18.14 -50.56
C ILE A 29 4.38 -16.63 -50.63
N SER A 30 4.10 -16.04 -51.81
CA SER A 30 4.26 -14.60 -52.05
C SER A 30 3.05 -14.02 -52.78
N GLY A 31 2.88 -12.72 -52.77
CA GLY A 31 1.82 -12.03 -53.50
C GLY A 31 1.81 -10.53 -53.20
N LYS A 32 0.89 -9.84 -53.88
CA LYS A 32 0.68 -8.40 -53.75
C LYS A 32 -0.79 -8.09 -53.43
N ILE A 33 -1.04 -7.19 -52.48
CA ILE A 33 -2.38 -6.80 -52.05
C ILE A 33 -2.62 -5.35 -52.48
N VAL A 34 -3.71 -5.10 -53.20
CA VAL A 34 -4.07 -3.79 -53.76
C VAL A 34 -5.56 -3.51 -53.56
N ASN A 35 -5.95 -2.25 -53.57
CA ASN A 35 -7.33 -1.83 -53.67
C ASN A 35 -7.85 -1.89 -55.13
N HIS A 36 -9.11 -1.46 -55.36
CA HIS A 36 -9.70 -1.42 -56.69
C HIS A 36 -8.99 -0.51 -57.67
N ASN A 37 -8.27 0.50 -57.17
CA ASN A 37 -7.50 1.44 -57.99
C ASN A 37 -6.06 0.96 -58.27
N ASN A 38 -5.71 -0.28 -57.91
CA ASN A 38 -4.36 -0.87 -57.97
C ASN A 38 -3.32 -0.18 -57.04
N GLU A 39 -3.76 0.58 -56.01
CA GLU A 39 -2.88 1.15 -55.03
C GLU A 39 -2.53 0.10 -53.98
N PRO A 40 -1.27 0.03 -53.52
CA PRO A 40 -0.87 -0.92 -52.48
C PRO A 40 -1.57 -0.60 -51.14
N MET A 41 -1.99 -1.66 -50.43
CA MET A 41 -2.69 -1.56 -49.17
C MET A 41 -1.76 -1.94 -48.03
N MET A 42 -2.06 -1.46 -46.80
CA MET A 42 -1.35 -1.85 -45.56
C MET A 42 -2.18 -2.83 -44.76
N GLY A 43 -1.53 -3.79 -44.11
CA GLY A 43 -2.22 -4.73 -43.25
C GLY A 43 -1.34 -5.85 -42.72
N ASN A 44 -2.02 -6.85 -42.19
CA ASN A 44 -1.41 -8.07 -41.69
C ASN A 44 -1.89 -9.28 -42.49
N ILE A 45 -0.99 -10.19 -42.80
CA ILE A 45 -1.30 -11.48 -43.40
C ILE A 45 -0.92 -12.60 -42.45
N SER A 46 -1.87 -13.48 -42.16
CA SER A 46 -1.71 -14.64 -41.30
C SER A 46 -1.93 -15.92 -42.10
N LEU A 47 -1.02 -16.89 -41.98
CA LEU A 47 -1.21 -18.25 -42.43
C LEU A 47 -1.78 -19.07 -41.27
N LEU A 48 -2.94 -19.66 -41.48
CA LEU A 48 -3.65 -20.47 -40.49
C LEU A 48 -3.72 -21.93 -40.96
N SER A 49 -3.74 -22.83 -40.01
CA SER A 49 -4.03 -24.24 -40.26
C SER A 49 -5.49 -24.42 -40.71
N VAL A 50 -5.71 -25.17 -41.75
CA VAL A 50 -7.07 -25.46 -42.27
C VAL A 50 -7.89 -26.30 -41.32
N ARG A 51 -7.26 -27.11 -40.46
CA ARG A 51 -7.95 -28.05 -39.54
C ARG A 51 -8.55 -27.38 -38.31
N ASP A 52 -7.87 -26.40 -37.76
CA ASP A 52 -8.21 -25.82 -36.45
C ASP A 52 -8.03 -24.29 -36.39
N SER A 53 -7.70 -23.63 -37.51
CA SER A 53 -7.44 -22.18 -37.63
C SER A 53 -6.32 -21.66 -36.68
N THR A 54 -5.42 -22.55 -36.26
CA THR A 54 -4.26 -22.10 -35.46
C THR A 54 -3.27 -21.33 -36.32
N LEU A 55 -2.64 -20.33 -35.74
CA LEU A 55 -1.67 -19.47 -36.44
C LEU A 55 -0.39 -20.24 -36.73
N ILE A 56 0.01 -20.31 -37.97
CA ILE A 56 1.25 -20.94 -38.47
C ILE A 56 2.35 -19.88 -38.54
N LYS A 57 2.07 -18.79 -39.32
CA LYS A 57 2.96 -17.65 -39.52
C LYS A 57 2.16 -16.37 -39.71
N GLN A 58 2.79 -15.23 -39.44
CA GLN A 58 2.19 -13.91 -39.61
C GLN A 58 3.24 -12.93 -40.13
N HIS A 59 2.82 -11.98 -40.96
CA HIS A 59 3.65 -10.95 -41.52
C HIS A 59 2.85 -9.65 -41.70
N ASP A 60 3.46 -8.50 -41.35
CA ASP A 60 2.88 -7.19 -41.62
C ASP A 60 3.41 -6.67 -42.96
N PHE A 61 2.54 -6.12 -43.80
CA PHE A 61 2.90 -5.52 -45.06
C PHE A 61 2.48 -4.04 -45.07
N LEU A 62 3.39 -3.18 -45.52
CA LEU A 62 3.18 -1.73 -45.61
C LEU A 62 2.99 -1.26 -47.07
N ASP A 63 3.50 -1.98 -48.01
CA ASP A 63 3.51 -1.69 -49.48
C ASP A 63 2.73 -2.69 -50.29
N GLY A 64 1.89 -3.48 -49.60
CA GLY A 64 1.08 -4.50 -50.22
C GLY A 64 1.84 -5.78 -50.57
N ILE A 65 3.16 -5.88 -50.40
CA ILE A 65 3.95 -7.06 -50.77
C ILE A 65 4.17 -7.96 -49.56
N PHE A 66 4.01 -9.25 -49.73
CA PHE A 66 4.29 -10.22 -48.69
C PHE A 66 5.01 -11.46 -49.23
N GLN A 67 5.82 -12.08 -48.35
CA GLN A 67 6.49 -13.33 -48.64
C GLN A 67 6.67 -14.15 -47.36
N PHE A 68 6.22 -15.41 -47.41
CA PHE A 68 6.50 -16.41 -46.40
C PHE A 68 7.47 -17.46 -46.92
N SER A 69 8.39 -17.90 -46.05
CA SER A 69 9.37 -18.95 -46.37
C SER A 69 9.24 -20.09 -45.35
N ASN A 70 9.66 -21.29 -45.75
CA ASN A 70 9.68 -22.48 -44.87
C ASN A 70 8.27 -22.86 -44.33
N ILE A 71 7.36 -23.15 -45.23
CA ILE A 71 6.02 -23.61 -44.90
C ILE A 71 5.97 -25.13 -45.11
N ASN A 72 5.55 -25.85 -44.07
CA ASN A 72 5.62 -27.33 -44.01
C ASN A 72 4.25 -28.01 -44.12
N GLN A 73 3.22 -27.26 -44.53
CA GLN A 73 1.85 -27.78 -44.63
C GLN A 73 1.41 -27.79 -46.08
N ASN A 74 0.68 -28.83 -46.50
CA ASN A 74 0.15 -28.98 -47.84
C ASN A 74 -1.10 -28.12 -48.08
N GLU A 75 -1.73 -27.61 -47.02
CA GLU A 75 -2.89 -26.73 -47.10
C GLU A 75 -2.79 -25.64 -46.04
N VAL A 76 -3.05 -24.42 -46.43
CA VAL A 76 -3.09 -23.26 -45.49
C VAL A 76 -4.27 -22.35 -45.83
N LEU A 77 -4.82 -21.72 -44.79
CA LEU A 77 -5.81 -20.67 -44.94
C LEU A 77 -5.06 -19.32 -44.74
N VAL A 78 -5.05 -18.51 -45.78
CA VAL A 78 -4.48 -17.16 -45.74
C VAL A 78 -5.57 -16.21 -45.24
N LYS A 79 -5.34 -15.54 -44.16
CA LYS A 79 -6.19 -14.47 -43.64
C LYS A 79 -5.50 -13.13 -43.81
N LEU A 80 -6.17 -12.20 -44.51
CA LEU A 80 -5.74 -10.81 -44.68
C LEU A 80 -6.58 -9.93 -43.74
N THR A 81 -5.93 -9.10 -42.92
CA THR A 81 -6.59 -8.19 -41.98
C THR A 81 -6.00 -6.78 -42.07
N SER A 82 -6.85 -5.76 -42.04
CA SER A 82 -6.45 -4.36 -42.05
C SER A 82 -7.59 -3.50 -41.49
N VAL A 83 -7.25 -2.29 -41.06
CA VAL A 83 -8.25 -1.24 -40.78
C VAL A 83 -8.84 -0.64 -42.07
N GLU A 84 -8.18 -0.82 -43.21
CA GLU A 84 -8.52 -0.23 -44.48
C GLU A 84 -9.42 -1.10 -45.34
N PHE A 85 -9.47 -2.42 -45.09
CA PHE A 85 -10.31 -3.38 -45.85
C PHE A 85 -10.93 -4.46 -44.94
N ALA A 86 -12.00 -5.10 -45.41
CA ALA A 86 -12.65 -6.21 -44.69
C ALA A 86 -11.76 -7.46 -44.65
N ASP A 87 -11.82 -8.22 -43.59
CA ASP A 87 -11.12 -9.50 -43.45
C ASP A 87 -11.40 -10.39 -44.67
N THR A 88 -10.34 -10.82 -45.32
CA THR A 88 -10.43 -11.65 -46.55
C THR A 88 -9.70 -12.95 -46.30
N PHE A 89 -10.31 -14.06 -46.75
CA PHE A 89 -9.76 -15.39 -46.55
C PHE A 89 -9.52 -16.06 -47.92
N HIS A 90 -8.36 -16.69 -48.09
CA HIS A 90 -8.02 -17.51 -49.26
C HIS A 90 -7.52 -18.87 -48.81
N HIS A 91 -8.17 -19.94 -49.30
CA HIS A 91 -7.72 -21.30 -49.06
C HIS A 91 -6.72 -21.70 -50.14
N ILE A 92 -5.57 -22.22 -49.77
CA ILE A 92 -4.48 -22.61 -50.64
C ILE A 92 -4.14 -24.05 -50.37
N THR A 93 -4.21 -24.85 -51.44
CA THR A 93 -3.79 -26.25 -51.46
C THR A 93 -2.62 -26.40 -52.43
N TYR A 94 -1.55 -27.10 -52.03
CA TYR A 94 -0.36 -27.26 -52.85
C TYR A 94 0.33 -28.61 -52.66
N ASP A 95 0.96 -29.12 -53.74
CA ASP A 95 1.61 -30.44 -53.78
C ASP A 95 3.00 -30.48 -53.12
N GLY A 96 3.41 -29.50 -52.40
CA GLY A 96 4.62 -29.52 -51.59
C GLY A 96 5.94 -29.35 -52.33
N LYS A 97 5.97 -28.98 -53.59
CA LYS A 97 7.20 -28.89 -54.39
C LYS A 97 7.51 -27.54 -55.06
N GLU A 98 6.60 -26.56 -55.04
CA GLU A 98 6.78 -25.30 -55.79
C GLU A 98 6.55 -24.05 -54.91
N ASN A 99 7.21 -22.95 -55.31
CA ASN A 99 6.92 -21.62 -54.78
C ASN A 99 5.57 -21.14 -55.32
N ILE A 100 4.66 -20.72 -54.44
CA ILE A 100 3.35 -20.24 -54.84
C ILE A 100 3.37 -18.70 -54.85
N ASN A 101 3.08 -18.16 -56.02
CA ASN A 101 2.79 -16.73 -56.16
C ASN A 101 1.28 -16.57 -56.36
N LEU A 102 0.62 -15.93 -55.35
CA LEU A 102 -0.81 -15.64 -55.34
C LEU A 102 -1.19 -14.48 -56.29
N GLY A 103 -0.19 -13.89 -56.99
CA GLY A 103 -0.42 -12.76 -57.86
C GLY A 103 -0.91 -11.51 -57.09
N THR A 104 -1.82 -10.77 -57.73
CA THR A 104 -2.39 -9.56 -57.12
C THR A 104 -3.76 -9.88 -56.50
N ILE A 105 -3.85 -9.79 -55.22
CA ILE A 105 -5.09 -9.92 -54.47
C ILE A 105 -5.74 -8.54 -54.34
N ARG A 106 -6.96 -8.39 -54.81
CA ARG A 106 -7.74 -7.16 -54.70
C ARG A 106 -8.68 -7.22 -53.48
N VAL A 107 -8.60 -6.25 -52.61
CA VAL A 107 -9.42 -6.13 -51.41
C VAL A 107 -10.38 -4.95 -51.52
N ASN A 108 -11.57 -5.10 -50.93
CA ASN A 108 -12.57 -4.03 -50.91
C ASN A 108 -12.32 -3.11 -49.70
N ALA A 109 -12.35 -1.78 -49.91
CA ALA A 109 -12.27 -0.83 -48.82
C ALA A 109 -13.38 -1.07 -47.78
N ASN A 110 -13.02 -0.98 -46.53
CA ASN A 110 -13.95 -1.16 -45.43
C ASN A 110 -14.73 0.13 -45.19
N ASN A 111 -15.92 0.24 -45.80
CA ASN A 111 -16.85 1.39 -45.62
C ASN A 111 -17.64 1.33 -44.31
N ASN A 112 -17.39 0.36 -43.45
CA ASN A 112 -18.04 0.32 -42.16
C ASN A 112 -17.36 1.28 -41.22
N GLN A 113 -18.05 2.33 -40.80
CA GLN A 113 -17.75 3.02 -39.55
C GLN A 113 -17.73 1.96 -38.45
N LEU A 114 -16.56 1.64 -37.95
CA LEU A 114 -16.40 0.75 -36.81
C LEU A 114 -17.18 1.37 -35.65
N ASN A 115 -18.33 0.88 -35.36
CA ASN A 115 -18.92 1.06 -34.04
C ASN A 115 -17.89 0.51 -33.06
N GLU A 116 -17.38 1.39 -32.21
CA GLU A 116 -16.46 1.04 -31.14
C GLU A 116 -17.04 -0.13 -30.36
N VAL A 117 -16.60 -1.34 -30.64
CA VAL A 117 -16.89 -2.51 -29.79
C VAL A 117 -16.07 -2.30 -28.53
N VAL A 118 -16.62 -1.55 -27.60
CA VAL A 118 -16.13 -1.49 -26.23
C VAL A 118 -16.36 -2.87 -25.64
N ILE A 119 -15.39 -3.77 -25.81
CA ILE A 119 -15.31 -5.01 -25.03
C ILE A 119 -15.07 -4.59 -23.59
N LYS A 120 -16.12 -4.28 -22.85
CA LYS A 120 -16.12 -4.13 -21.39
C LYS A 120 -15.97 -5.54 -20.82
N ASN A 121 -14.79 -6.12 -20.97
CA ASN A 121 -14.43 -7.29 -20.20
C ASN A 121 -14.35 -6.83 -18.74
N GLN A 122 -15.18 -7.37 -17.85
CA GLN A 122 -15.03 -7.12 -16.43
C GLN A 122 -13.65 -7.66 -16.01
N THR A 123 -12.71 -6.76 -15.81
CA THR A 123 -11.41 -7.13 -15.27
C THR A 123 -11.59 -7.70 -13.87
N SER A 124 -11.00 -8.85 -13.63
CA SER A 124 -10.93 -9.42 -12.27
C SER A 124 -10.43 -8.36 -11.31
N LEU A 125 -11.03 -8.28 -10.13
CA LEU A 125 -10.60 -7.35 -9.09
C LEU A 125 -9.13 -7.57 -8.72
N LEU A 126 -8.71 -8.82 -8.64
CA LEU A 126 -7.34 -9.21 -8.32
C LEU A 126 -6.67 -9.90 -9.51
N LYS A 127 -5.38 -9.59 -9.65
CA LYS A 127 -4.45 -10.29 -10.53
C LYS A 127 -3.23 -10.72 -9.71
N TYR A 128 -3.01 -12.00 -9.60
CA TYR A 128 -1.84 -12.55 -8.94
C TYR A 128 -0.66 -12.56 -9.88
N LYS A 129 0.48 -12.03 -9.43
CA LYS A 129 1.72 -11.99 -10.21
C LYS A 129 2.61 -13.17 -9.84
N PRO A 130 3.45 -13.66 -10.77
CA PRO A 130 4.36 -14.77 -10.50
C PRO A 130 5.31 -14.53 -9.33
N ASN A 131 5.66 -13.29 -9.05
CA ASN A 131 6.51 -12.90 -7.91
C ASN A 131 5.79 -12.87 -6.55
N GLY A 132 4.59 -13.44 -6.46
CA GLY A 132 3.78 -13.47 -5.23
C GLY A 132 3.09 -12.15 -4.88
N SER A 133 3.29 -11.07 -5.65
CA SER A 133 2.55 -9.82 -5.43
C SER A 133 1.11 -9.92 -5.95
N ILE A 134 0.22 -9.16 -5.31
CA ILE A 134 -1.19 -9.07 -5.68
C ILE A 134 -1.43 -7.69 -6.28
N GLU A 135 -1.96 -7.66 -7.50
CA GLU A 135 -2.43 -6.43 -8.13
C GLU A 135 -3.95 -6.33 -7.98
N VAL A 136 -4.42 -5.25 -7.38
CA VAL A 136 -5.84 -4.94 -7.15
C VAL A 136 -6.27 -3.85 -8.11
N ASN A 137 -7.19 -4.12 -8.99
CA ASN A 137 -7.74 -3.14 -9.92
C ASN A 137 -8.68 -2.18 -9.18
N VAL A 138 -8.41 -0.88 -9.23
CA VAL A 138 -9.23 0.17 -8.62
C VAL A 138 -10.05 0.89 -9.69
N ALA A 139 -9.40 1.31 -10.77
CA ALA A 139 -10.10 1.97 -11.88
C ALA A 139 -11.20 1.07 -12.44
N ASN A 140 -12.37 1.67 -12.71
CA ASN A 140 -13.55 0.99 -13.23
C ASN A 140 -14.17 -0.08 -12.29
N THR A 141 -13.76 -0.12 -11.03
CA THR A 141 -14.38 -0.90 -9.96
C THR A 141 -15.05 0.01 -8.94
N LEU A 142 -15.92 -0.55 -8.10
CA LEU A 142 -16.53 0.20 -6.98
C LEU A 142 -15.50 0.59 -5.91
N LEU A 143 -14.31 0.06 -5.93
CA LEU A 143 -13.22 0.52 -5.05
C LEU A 143 -12.84 1.97 -5.31
N SER A 144 -12.98 2.45 -6.55
CA SER A 144 -12.71 3.85 -6.92
C SER A 144 -13.63 4.87 -6.26
N THR A 145 -14.71 4.43 -5.60
CA THR A 145 -15.65 5.28 -4.86
C THR A 145 -15.30 5.41 -3.38
N SER A 146 -14.20 4.85 -2.95
CA SER A 146 -13.71 5.08 -1.58
C SER A 146 -13.39 6.56 -1.37
N SER A 147 -13.70 7.07 -0.17
CA SER A 147 -13.52 8.49 0.16
C SER A 147 -12.06 8.88 0.38
N SER A 148 -11.29 7.90 0.81
CA SER A 148 -9.86 8.04 1.08
C SER A 148 -9.12 6.78 0.67
N VAL A 149 -7.81 6.90 0.55
CA VAL A 149 -6.96 5.74 0.25
C VAL A 149 -6.94 4.76 1.43
N ASN A 150 -7.09 5.23 2.66
CA ASN A 150 -7.25 4.37 3.85
C ASN A 150 -8.52 3.50 3.75
N GLU A 151 -9.64 4.09 3.39
CA GLU A 151 -10.88 3.33 3.15
C GLU A 151 -10.72 2.35 1.98
N LEU A 152 -10.05 2.79 0.92
CA LEU A 152 -9.74 1.93 -0.24
C LEU A 152 -8.90 0.72 0.18
N LEU A 153 -7.81 0.94 0.93
CA LEU A 153 -6.93 -0.14 1.38
C LEU A 153 -7.61 -1.10 2.35
N GLY A 154 -8.50 -0.62 3.23
CA GLY A 154 -9.31 -1.48 4.09
C GLY A 154 -10.26 -2.42 3.33
N LYS A 155 -10.46 -2.18 2.02
CA LYS A 155 -11.22 -3.04 1.10
C LYS A 155 -10.33 -3.99 0.28
N VAL A 156 -9.01 -3.96 0.49
CA VAL A 156 -8.04 -4.84 -0.20
C VAL A 156 -7.83 -6.10 0.64
N PRO A 157 -7.84 -7.29 0.04
CA PRO A 157 -7.64 -8.54 0.79
C PRO A 157 -6.25 -8.59 1.44
N ASN A 158 -6.18 -9.15 2.63
CA ASN A 158 -4.99 -9.23 3.49
C ASN A 158 -4.39 -7.87 3.91
N VAL A 159 -5.06 -6.75 3.64
CA VAL A 159 -4.66 -5.44 4.14
C VAL A 159 -5.58 -5.03 5.29
N ILE A 160 -4.99 -4.68 6.42
CA ILE A 160 -5.70 -4.23 7.61
C ILE A 160 -5.31 -2.77 7.85
N VAL A 161 -6.31 -1.90 7.92
CA VAL A 161 -6.15 -0.48 8.27
C VAL A 161 -6.75 -0.27 9.65
N SER A 162 -5.92 0.13 10.61
CA SER A 162 -6.34 0.36 11.99
C SER A 162 -5.53 1.51 12.58
N GLU A 163 -6.18 2.49 13.19
CA GLU A 163 -5.53 3.62 13.86
C GLU A 163 -4.54 4.41 12.97
N GLY A 164 -4.83 4.49 11.67
CA GLY A 164 -3.94 5.12 10.69
C GLY A 164 -2.75 4.26 10.28
N GLN A 165 -2.58 3.07 10.87
CA GLN A 165 -1.57 2.10 10.47
C GLN A 165 -2.12 1.17 9.40
N ILE A 166 -1.30 0.87 8.42
CA ILE A 166 -1.61 -0.06 7.35
C ILE A 166 -0.69 -1.25 7.47
N SER A 167 -1.26 -2.43 7.58
CA SER A 167 -0.51 -3.67 7.73
C SER A 167 -0.97 -4.73 6.72
N VAL A 168 -0.05 -5.60 6.33
CA VAL A 168 -0.34 -6.79 5.54
C VAL A 168 -0.37 -7.99 6.48
N LEU A 169 -1.44 -8.76 6.44
CA LEU A 169 -1.64 -9.91 7.32
C LEU A 169 -0.49 -10.91 7.17
N GLY A 170 0.05 -11.38 8.31
CA GLY A 170 1.22 -12.25 8.36
C GLY A 170 2.58 -11.57 8.13
N LYS A 171 2.60 -10.29 7.71
CA LYS A 171 3.84 -9.52 7.48
C LYS A 171 4.02 -8.37 8.48
N GLY A 172 2.94 -7.73 8.88
CA GLY A 172 2.95 -6.55 9.75
C GLY A 172 2.82 -5.24 8.98
N GLU A 173 3.37 -4.16 9.51
CA GLU A 173 3.24 -2.81 8.96
C GLU A 173 3.80 -2.72 7.54
N ALA A 174 3.04 -2.11 6.63
CA ALA A 174 3.40 -1.91 5.24
C ALA A 174 3.84 -0.47 5.00
N ILE A 175 4.87 -0.31 4.19
CA ILE A 175 5.26 1.00 3.65
C ILE A 175 4.53 1.25 2.34
N ILE A 176 4.14 2.51 2.13
CA ILE A 176 3.29 2.90 1.01
C ILE A 176 4.11 3.57 -0.08
N TYR A 177 3.97 3.04 -1.28
CA TYR A 177 4.57 3.60 -2.48
C TYR A 177 3.50 4.16 -3.41
N LEU A 178 3.83 5.24 -4.10
CA LEU A 178 3.05 5.80 -5.19
C LEU A 178 3.86 5.67 -6.49
N ASN A 179 3.37 4.88 -7.44
CA ASN A 179 4.06 4.61 -8.72
C ASN A 179 5.49 4.06 -8.55
N GLY A 180 5.72 3.25 -7.52
CA GLY A 180 7.03 2.69 -7.21
C GLY A 180 7.90 3.56 -6.29
N ILE A 181 7.31 4.53 -5.61
CA ILE A 181 7.98 5.51 -4.79
C ILE A 181 7.35 5.56 -3.41
N LEU A 182 8.16 5.55 -2.39
CA LEU A 182 7.72 5.68 -1.01
C LEU A 182 7.13 7.06 -0.76
N ILE A 183 5.99 7.11 -0.10
CA ILE A 183 5.31 8.34 0.30
C ILE A 183 5.01 8.35 1.79
N SER A 184 4.92 9.55 2.37
CA SER A 184 4.47 9.72 3.77
C SER A 184 2.98 9.44 3.93
N SER A 185 2.56 9.20 5.17
CA SER A 185 1.15 8.99 5.51
C SER A 185 0.27 10.19 5.14
N GLU A 186 0.79 11.41 5.27
CA GLU A 186 0.09 12.65 4.95
C GLU A 186 -0.13 12.79 3.45
N ARG A 187 0.92 12.53 2.67
CA ARG A 187 0.83 12.51 1.22
C ARG A 187 -0.06 11.39 0.72
N PHE A 188 0.00 10.24 1.36
CA PHE A 188 -0.89 9.12 1.10
C PHE A 188 -2.36 9.51 1.30
N ALA A 189 -2.68 10.19 2.39
CA ALA A 189 -4.02 10.70 2.66
C ALA A 189 -4.50 11.73 1.62
N ALA A 190 -3.56 12.45 1.00
CA ALA A 190 -3.84 13.48 -0.01
C ALA A 190 -4.10 12.92 -1.43
N ILE A 191 -3.89 11.63 -1.68
CA ILE A 191 -4.10 11.04 -3.02
C ILE A 191 -5.59 10.93 -3.30
N PRO A 192 -6.12 11.57 -4.36
CA PRO A 192 -7.49 11.34 -4.78
C PRO A 192 -7.65 9.89 -5.27
N VAL A 193 -8.61 9.15 -4.70
CA VAL A 193 -8.89 7.77 -5.11
C VAL A 193 -9.28 7.69 -6.59
N SER A 194 -9.88 8.76 -7.13
CA SER A 194 -10.21 8.90 -8.55
C SER A 194 -9.01 8.78 -9.49
N GLN A 195 -7.81 9.14 -9.01
CA GLN A 195 -6.56 9.03 -9.78
C GLN A 195 -5.92 7.64 -9.71
N ILE A 196 -6.36 6.75 -8.83
CA ILE A 196 -5.76 5.43 -8.65
C ILE A 196 -6.24 4.49 -9.75
N ALA A 197 -5.29 3.87 -10.47
CA ALA A 197 -5.56 2.82 -11.44
C ALA A 197 -5.64 1.46 -10.75
N LYS A 198 -4.64 1.15 -9.93
CA LYS A 198 -4.47 -0.14 -9.26
C LYS A 198 -3.57 -0.02 -8.02
N ILE A 199 -3.64 -1.03 -7.18
CA ILE A 199 -2.78 -1.20 -6.00
C ILE A 199 -2.01 -2.50 -6.16
N GLU A 200 -0.70 -2.48 -5.91
CA GLU A 200 0.13 -3.68 -5.81
C GLU A 200 0.49 -3.94 -4.35
N VAL A 201 0.12 -5.09 -3.84
CA VAL A 201 0.53 -5.56 -2.50
C VAL A 201 1.72 -6.50 -2.68
N ILE A 202 2.91 -6.07 -2.26
CA ILE A 202 4.18 -6.77 -2.42
C ILE A 202 4.60 -7.25 -1.03
N SER A 203 4.39 -8.53 -0.77
CA SER A 203 4.67 -9.14 0.53
C SER A 203 6.18 -9.28 0.81
N ASN A 204 7.01 -9.43 -0.24
CA ASN A 204 8.45 -9.63 -0.14
C ASN A 204 9.18 -8.74 -1.15
N PRO A 205 9.37 -7.44 -0.83
CA PRO A 205 9.98 -6.48 -1.75
C PRO A 205 11.49 -6.73 -1.92
N SER A 206 12.03 -6.46 -3.14
CA SER A 206 13.45 -6.62 -3.49
C SER A 206 14.36 -5.58 -2.81
N ALA A 207 15.69 -5.68 -2.98
CA ALA A 207 16.69 -4.75 -2.45
C ALA A 207 16.56 -3.31 -2.97
N LYS A 208 15.87 -3.12 -4.09
CA LYS A 208 15.54 -1.81 -4.65
C LYS A 208 14.67 -0.99 -3.70
N TYR A 209 13.77 -1.65 -2.97
CA TYR A 209 12.93 -1.00 -1.98
C TYR A 209 13.71 -0.78 -0.68
N ASP A 210 13.37 0.28 0.04
CA ASP A 210 14.00 0.59 1.32
C ASP A 210 13.96 -0.61 2.27
N ALA A 211 15.00 -0.78 3.11
CA ALA A 211 15.05 -1.88 4.06
C ALA A 211 14.03 -1.75 5.19
N GLU A 212 13.45 -0.58 5.39
CA GLU A 212 12.38 -0.34 6.33
C GLU A 212 11.02 -0.85 5.79
N GLY A 213 10.22 -1.43 6.69
CA GLY A 213 8.89 -1.96 6.35
C GLY A 213 8.88 -3.43 5.98
N LYS A 214 7.84 -4.10 6.42
CA LYS A 214 7.67 -5.56 6.35
C LYS A 214 7.02 -6.00 5.04
N ALA A 215 6.27 -5.10 4.42
CA ALA A 215 5.63 -5.25 3.11
C ALA A 215 5.58 -3.91 2.40
N VAL A 216 5.30 -3.92 1.11
CA VAL A 216 5.11 -2.73 0.29
C VAL A 216 3.71 -2.73 -0.31
N ILE A 217 3.00 -1.62 -0.19
CA ILE A 217 1.77 -1.34 -0.94
C ILE A 217 2.08 -0.25 -1.94
N ASN A 218 2.13 -0.60 -3.23
CA ASN A 218 2.41 0.34 -4.30
C ASN A 218 1.11 0.78 -4.97
N ILE A 219 0.76 2.04 -4.81
CA ILE A 219 -0.39 2.67 -5.46
C ILE A 219 0.05 3.14 -6.84
N ILE A 220 -0.64 2.66 -7.86
CA ILE A 220 -0.37 3.04 -9.25
C ILE A 220 -1.50 3.92 -9.73
N THR A 221 -1.16 5.15 -10.12
CA THR A 221 -2.11 6.11 -10.67
C THR A 221 -2.44 5.82 -12.13
N LYS A 222 -3.59 6.31 -12.58
CA LYS A 222 -3.99 6.26 -13.99
C LYS A 222 -2.95 7.00 -14.81
N LYS A 223 -2.48 6.37 -15.88
CA LYS A 223 -1.67 7.05 -16.89
C LYS A 223 -2.59 7.97 -17.68
N ASN A 224 -2.32 9.25 -17.66
CA ASN A 224 -3.05 10.19 -18.48
C ASN A 224 -2.25 10.42 -19.76
N MET A 225 -2.78 9.93 -20.88
CA MET A 225 -2.05 9.88 -22.15
C MET A 225 -2.65 10.77 -23.23
N GLU A 226 -3.44 11.80 -22.83
CA GLU A 226 -4.21 12.55 -23.80
C GLU A 226 -3.93 14.04 -23.74
N SER A 227 -3.68 14.65 -24.92
CA SER A 227 -3.57 16.11 -25.03
C SER A 227 -4.90 16.78 -24.75
N GLY A 228 -4.92 17.81 -23.91
CA GLY A 228 -6.12 18.54 -23.50
C GLY A 228 -6.25 18.67 -22.00
N ILE A 229 -7.43 19.04 -21.55
CA ILE A 229 -7.79 19.17 -20.13
C ILE A 229 -8.72 18.04 -19.72
N LYS A 230 -8.45 17.46 -18.57
CA LYS A 230 -9.32 16.49 -17.89
C LYS A 230 -9.38 16.83 -16.42
N GLY A 231 -10.50 16.53 -15.79
CA GLY A 231 -10.62 16.67 -14.36
C GLY A 231 -11.80 15.90 -13.80
N THR A 232 -11.82 15.81 -12.49
CA THR A 232 -12.97 15.33 -11.72
C THR A 232 -13.30 16.29 -10.60
N ALA A 233 -14.59 16.48 -10.35
CA ALA A 233 -15.12 17.12 -9.17
C ALA A 233 -15.97 16.11 -8.42
N SER A 234 -15.71 15.93 -7.14
CA SER A 234 -16.44 14.97 -6.31
C SER A 234 -16.90 15.62 -5.01
N GLN A 235 -18.16 15.41 -4.68
CA GLN A 235 -18.73 15.81 -3.40
C GLN A 235 -19.21 14.57 -2.66
N GLN A 236 -18.81 14.45 -1.40
CA GLN A 236 -19.20 13.38 -0.51
C GLN A 236 -19.88 13.93 0.73
N ILE A 237 -20.91 13.23 1.19
CA ILE A 237 -21.57 13.43 2.47
C ILE A 237 -21.57 12.09 3.20
N THR A 238 -21.07 12.09 4.43
CA THR A 238 -21.06 10.92 5.32
C THR A 238 -21.87 11.25 6.58
N VAL A 239 -22.72 10.32 7.00
CA VAL A 239 -23.52 10.45 8.21
C VAL A 239 -23.36 9.17 9.04
N SER A 240 -23.00 9.34 10.30
CA SER A 240 -22.91 8.28 11.30
C SER A 240 -23.68 8.69 12.55
N GLU A 241 -24.43 7.76 13.11
CA GLU A 241 -25.12 7.97 14.39
C GLU A 241 -24.12 8.27 15.52
N PHE A 242 -23.02 7.52 15.57
CA PHE A 242 -22.00 7.63 16.61
C PHE A 242 -21.05 8.81 16.37
N GLY A 243 -20.56 8.99 15.13
CA GLY A 243 -19.50 9.95 14.80
C GLY A 243 -19.99 11.31 14.28
N GLY A 244 -21.29 11.47 14.04
CA GLY A 244 -21.87 12.67 13.44
C GLY A 244 -21.71 12.72 11.91
N SER A 245 -21.69 13.91 11.33
CA SER A 245 -21.61 14.11 9.89
C SER A 245 -20.29 14.73 9.46
N SER A 246 -19.85 14.38 8.25
CA SER A 246 -18.71 15.01 7.58
C SER A 246 -18.96 15.16 6.09
N THR A 247 -18.29 16.13 5.48
CA THR A 247 -18.28 16.33 4.04
C THR A 247 -16.86 16.31 3.51
N ASN A 248 -16.68 15.83 2.27
CA ASN A 248 -15.39 15.85 1.59
C ASN A 248 -15.61 16.29 0.14
N THR A 249 -14.97 17.40 -0.24
CA THR A 249 -14.95 17.94 -1.59
C THR A 249 -13.59 17.64 -2.20
N LEU A 250 -13.56 17.04 -3.38
CA LEU A 250 -12.34 16.71 -4.10
C LEU A 250 -12.40 17.31 -5.51
N LEU A 251 -11.34 18.00 -5.90
CA LEU A 251 -11.13 18.53 -7.25
C LEU A 251 -9.78 18.02 -7.74
N ASP A 252 -9.75 17.48 -8.93
CA ASP A 252 -8.51 17.18 -9.62
C ASP A 252 -8.59 17.61 -11.09
N PHE A 253 -7.47 18.06 -11.62
CA PHE A 253 -7.34 18.36 -13.02
C PHE A 253 -5.96 17.99 -13.56
N ASN A 254 -5.92 17.73 -14.84
CA ASN A 254 -4.72 17.43 -15.57
C ASN A 254 -4.80 18.13 -16.93
N TYR A 255 -3.76 18.89 -17.27
CA TYR A 255 -3.65 19.58 -18.55
C TYR A 255 -2.36 19.18 -19.25
N ASN A 256 -2.48 18.62 -20.43
CA ASN A 256 -1.36 18.20 -21.24
C ASN A 256 -1.35 18.98 -22.55
N LYS A 257 -0.22 19.58 -22.89
CA LYS A 257 0.00 20.27 -24.16
C LYS A 257 1.44 20.08 -24.63
N ASN A 258 1.59 19.43 -25.79
CA ASN A 258 2.90 19.11 -26.37
C ASN A 258 3.78 18.32 -25.38
N LYS A 259 4.92 18.89 -24.97
CA LYS A 259 5.89 18.30 -24.03
C LYS A 259 5.61 18.64 -22.58
N TRP A 260 4.61 19.46 -22.28
CA TRP A 260 4.28 19.95 -20.96
C TRP A 260 3.05 19.23 -20.39
N SER A 261 3.15 18.83 -19.14
CA SER A 261 2.03 18.29 -18.36
C SER A 261 1.92 19.04 -17.04
N PHE A 262 0.70 19.50 -16.73
CA PHE A 262 0.35 20.18 -15.49
C PHE A 262 -0.69 19.32 -14.78
N ILE A 263 -0.49 19.07 -13.50
CA ILE A 263 -1.47 18.42 -12.64
C ILE A 263 -1.79 19.31 -11.45
N GLY A 264 -3.04 19.29 -11.01
CA GLY A 264 -3.46 19.97 -9.80
C GLY A 264 -4.55 19.18 -9.09
N ASN A 265 -4.50 19.18 -7.77
CA ASN A 265 -5.55 18.62 -6.94
C ASN A 265 -5.80 19.47 -5.70
N TYR A 266 -7.02 19.48 -5.25
CA TYR A 266 -7.45 20.07 -4.00
C TYR A 266 -8.52 19.20 -3.34
N GLY A 267 -8.40 18.98 -2.05
CA GLY A 267 -9.38 18.29 -1.23
C GLY A 267 -9.68 19.09 0.03
N LEU A 268 -10.94 19.12 0.44
CA LEU A 268 -11.39 19.77 1.67
C LEU A 268 -12.34 18.83 2.41
N GLN A 269 -11.97 18.45 3.63
CA GLN A 269 -12.85 17.72 4.54
C GLN A 269 -13.23 18.60 5.73
N LEU A 270 -14.51 18.64 6.03
CA LEU A 270 -15.11 19.32 7.19
C LEU A 270 -16.02 18.34 7.92
N GLY A 271 -16.19 18.52 9.23
CA GLY A 271 -17.15 17.71 9.99
C GLY A 271 -16.62 17.17 11.30
N LYS A 272 -17.16 16.04 11.73
CA LYS A 272 -16.88 15.44 13.03
C LYS A 272 -16.51 13.97 12.90
N ASN A 273 -15.77 13.48 13.89
CA ASN A 273 -15.46 12.07 14.10
C ASN A 273 -15.41 11.80 15.60
N ARG A 274 -15.82 10.60 16.03
CA ARG A 274 -15.82 10.18 17.43
C ARG A 274 -15.16 8.82 17.57
N GLU A 275 -14.45 8.67 18.66
CA GLU A 275 -13.85 7.44 19.10
C GLU A 275 -14.01 7.33 20.62
N LEU A 276 -14.37 6.16 21.12
CA LEU A 276 -14.56 5.91 22.54
C LEU A 276 -13.72 4.71 22.94
N LEU A 277 -12.85 4.89 23.93
CA LEU A 277 -12.09 3.83 24.57
C LEU A 277 -12.59 3.65 26.00
N TYR A 278 -12.93 2.42 26.33
CA TYR A 278 -13.15 1.98 27.71
C TYR A 278 -12.04 1.00 28.08
N THR A 279 -11.42 1.21 29.27
CA THR A 279 -10.34 0.37 29.77
C THR A 279 -10.58 0.08 31.24
N THR A 280 -10.49 -1.21 31.61
CA THR A 280 -10.36 -1.60 33.02
C THR A 280 -8.95 -2.09 33.29
N ARG A 281 -8.38 -1.70 34.41
CA ARG A 281 -7.08 -2.17 34.88
C ARG A 281 -7.28 -2.70 36.29
N THR A 282 -6.91 -3.96 36.51
CA THR A 282 -7.07 -4.61 37.81
C THR A 282 -5.73 -5.17 38.26
N ARG A 283 -5.30 -4.77 39.44
CA ARG A 283 -4.18 -5.39 40.15
C ARG A 283 -4.79 -6.17 41.32
N PRO A 284 -4.78 -7.51 41.22
CA PRO A 284 -5.48 -8.34 42.23
C PRO A 284 -4.68 -8.59 43.51
N ASP A 285 -3.53 -7.92 43.72
CA ASP A 285 -2.69 -8.08 44.91
C ASP A 285 -3.47 -7.66 46.16
N PRO A 286 -3.61 -8.51 47.20
CA PRO A 286 -4.36 -8.14 48.41
C PRO A 286 -3.79 -6.94 49.17
N THR A 287 -2.49 -6.68 49.05
CA THR A 287 -1.78 -5.58 49.72
C THR A 287 -1.77 -4.29 48.92
N GLU A 288 -1.83 -4.42 47.60
CA GLU A 288 -1.83 -3.29 46.65
C GLU A 288 -3.00 -3.38 45.68
N TYR A 289 -4.18 -3.80 46.15
CA TYR A 289 -5.35 -3.91 45.28
C TYR A 289 -5.67 -2.57 44.61
N MET A 290 -5.90 -2.61 43.32
CA MET A 290 -6.37 -1.47 42.54
C MET A 290 -7.23 -1.94 41.37
N LYS A 291 -8.38 -1.31 41.20
CA LYS A 291 -9.19 -1.41 39.99
C LYS A 291 -9.44 -0.03 39.42
N SER A 292 -9.03 0.23 38.22
CA SER A 292 -9.32 1.47 37.48
C SER A 292 -10.29 1.21 36.35
N GLU A 293 -11.34 2.02 36.25
CA GLU A 293 -12.30 2.05 35.14
C GLU A 293 -12.18 3.39 34.43
N LEU A 294 -11.50 3.39 33.27
CA LEU A 294 -11.22 4.58 32.47
C LEU A 294 -12.06 4.57 31.20
N SER A 295 -12.80 5.64 30.98
CA SER A 295 -13.47 5.94 29.71
C SER A 295 -12.87 7.19 29.10
N THR A 296 -12.41 7.14 27.86
CA THR A 296 -11.89 8.28 27.10
C THR A 296 -12.67 8.45 25.81
N ASP A 297 -13.35 9.58 25.64
CA ASP A 297 -14.19 9.94 24.49
C ASP A 297 -13.53 11.05 23.66
N TRP A 298 -12.99 10.71 22.50
CA TRP A 298 -12.40 11.67 21.56
C TRP A 298 -13.47 12.16 20.58
N ARG A 299 -13.95 13.39 20.75
CA ARG A 299 -14.88 14.06 19.83
C ARG A 299 -14.12 15.06 18.97
N ARG A 300 -13.54 14.58 17.89
CA ARG A 300 -12.74 15.38 16.96
C ARG A 300 -13.64 16.21 16.04
N LYS A 301 -13.20 17.45 15.76
CA LYS A 301 -13.81 18.34 14.79
C LYS A 301 -12.76 18.74 13.75
N PHE A 302 -13.06 18.49 12.49
CA PHE A 302 -12.27 18.96 11.36
C PHE A 302 -12.78 20.36 10.99
N ASN A 303 -12.09 21.42 11.48
CA ASN A 303 -12.40 22.80 11.14
C ASN A 303 -11.94 23.10 9.72
N ASN A 304 -10.74 22.58 9.35
CA ASN A 304 -10.20 22.60 8.00
C ASN A 304 -9.22 21.43 7.87
N TYR A 305 -9.53 20.49 7.00
CA TYR A 305 -8.59 19.46 6.57
C TYR A 305 -8.46 19.56 5.06
N SER A 306 -7.50 20.36 4.60
CA SER A 306 -7.26 20.63 3.18
C SER A 306 -6.02 19.92 2.70
N ASN A 307 -6.13 19.26 1.55
CA ASN A 307 -5.02 18.66 0.81
C ASN A 307 -4.86 19.41 -0.52
N PHE A 308 -3.63 19.70 -0.92
CA PHE A 308 -3.37 20.36 -2.19
C PHE A 308 -2.11 19.81 -2.85
N GLY A 309 -2.10 19.83 -4.17
CA GLY A 309 -0.93 19.43 -4.96
C GLY A 309 -0.91 20.11 -6.30
N PHE A 310 0.30 20.44 -6.75
CA PHE A 310 0.59 20.98 -8.06
C PHE A 310 1.85 20.32 -8.62
N GLY A 311 1.79 19.84 -9.86
CA GLY A 311 2.90 19.21 -10.54
C GLY A 311 3.10 19.75 -11.95
N LEU A 312 4.36 19.93 -12.31
CA LEU A 312 4.81 20.33 -13.62
C LEU A 312 5.80 19.29 -14.15
N GLN A 313 5.58 18.81 -15.35
CA GLN A 313 6.51 17.92 -16.05
C GLN A 313 6.83 18.43 -17.43
N TYR A 314 8.10 18.34 -17.80
CA TYR A 314 8.56 18.52 -19.17
C TYR A 314 9.13 17.21 -19.70
N THR A 315 8.60 16.75 -20.81
CA THR A 315 8.96 15.47 -21.46
C THR A 315 9.85 15.77 -22.67
N PHE A 316 11.14 15.40 -22.60
CA PHE A 316 12.09 15.57 -23.70
C PHE A 316 11.82 14.57 -24.82
N SER A 317 11.56 13.30 -24.45
CA SER A 317 11.20 12.20 -25.34
C SER A 317 10.26 11.25 -24.59
N GLU A 318 9.72 10.23 -25.25
CA GLU A 318 8.78 9.26 -24.63
C GLU A 318 9.26 8.67 -23.28
N SER A 319 10.57 8.59 -23.08
CA SER A 319 11.19 7.95 -21.90
C SER A 319 11.96 8.90 -21.00
N ASN A 320 12.15 10.18 -21.41
CA ASN A 320 13.02 11.13 -20.75
C ASN A 320 12.20 12.35 -20.30
N TYR A 321 12.19 12.63 -19.01
CA TYR A 321 11.45 13.75 -18.43
C TYR A 321 12.10 14.32 -17.18
N VAL A 322 11.79 15.56 -16.89
CA VAL A 322 11.99 16.22 -15.60
C VAL A 322 10.64 16.59 -15.03
N SER A 323 10.46 16.43 -13.72
CA SER A 323 9.22 16.82 -13.03
C SER A 323 9.53 17.55 -11.74
N LEU A 324 8.75 18.60 -11.47
CA LEU A 324 8.71 19.33 -10.21
C LEU A 324 7.30 19.19 -9.64
N GLU A 325 7.20 18.85 -8.37
CA GLU A 325 5.92 18.74 -7.68
C GLU A 325 5.99 19.44 -6.32
N TYR A 326 4.98 20.23 -6.03
CA TYR A 326 4.71 20.78 -4.71
C TYR A 326 3.38 20.22 -4.22
N SER A 327 3.34 19.69 -2.99
CA SER A 327 2.11 19.19 -2.37
C SER A 327 2.14 19.45 -0.87
N GLY A 328 0.97 19.38 -0.24
CA GLY A 328 0.88 19.54 1.20
C GLY A 328 -0.53 19.34 1.73
N ASN A 329 -0.64 19.48 3.04
CA ASN A 329 -1.92 19.51 3.73
C ASN A 329 -1.90 20.50 4.89
N ILE A 330 -3.06 21.08 5.14
CA ILE A 330 -3.36 21.90 6.30
C ILE A 330 -4.40 21.13 7.12
N GLU A 331 -4.11 20.90 8.40
CA GLU A 331 -5.04 20.28 9.35
C GLU A 331 -5.29 21.29 10.47
N ASP A 332 -6.51 21.78 10.58
CA ASP A 332 -7.01 22.53 11.74
C ASP A 332 -8.03 21.64 12.45
N LEU A 333 -7.58 21.02 13.51
CA LEU A 333 -8.30 20.02 14.29
C LEU A 333 -8.66 20.59 15.66
N GLY A 334 -9.95 20.67 15.93
CA GLY A 334 -10.51 21.02 17.22
C GLY A 334 -11.27 19.85 17.85
N GLY A 335 -12.05 20.16 18.84
CA GLY A 335 -12.93 19.22 19.51
C GLY A 335 -12.57 19.06 20.99
N VAL A 336 -13.12 18.02 21.61
CA VAL A 336 -12.97 17.77 23.05
C VAL A 336 -12.56 16.31 23.26
N VAL A 337 -11.67 16.07 24.23
CA VAL A 337 -11.41 14.74 24.78
C VAL A 337 -11.92 14.73 26.22
N GLU A 338 -12.85 13.83 26.50
CA GLU A 338 -13.41 13.66 27.83
C GLU A 338 -12.91 12.34 28.42
N SER A 339 -12.14 12.39 29.50
CA SER A 339 -11.69 11.22 30.25
C SER A 339 -12.38 11.16 31.59
N ARG A 340 -12.88 9.98 31.98
CA ARG A 340 -13.51 9.70 33.25
C ARG A 340 -12.84 8.45 33.82
N ASN A 341 -12.18 8.59 34.97
CA ASN A 341 -11.41 7.53 35.59
C ASN A 341 -11.92 7.33 37.05
N SER A 342 -12.38 6.12 37.34
CA SER A 342 -12.76 5.70 38.69
C SER A 342 -11.74 4.68 39.17
N ILE A 343 -11.03 4.97 40.22
CA ILE A 343 -9.96 4.14 40.77
C ILE A 343 -10.39 3.68 42.17
N PHE A 344 -10.54 2.39 42.35
CA PHE A 344 -10.87 1.73 43.60
C PHE A 344 -9.62 1.08 44.15
N THR A 345 -9.21 1.47 45.35
CA THR A 345 -8.06 0.88 46.06
C THR A 345 -8.49 0.29 47.42
N THR A 346 -7.60 -0.37 48.12
CA THR A 346 -7.85 -0.92 49.44
C THR A 346 -8.24 0.17 50.45
N ASN A 347 -7.71 1.38 50.24
CA ASN A 347 -7.84 2.45 51.20
C ASN A 347 -8.84 3.55 50.80
N ASN A 348 -8.87 3.89 49.48
CA ASN A 348 -9.57 5.07 48.97
C ASN A 348 -10.21 4.83 47.62
N ASP A 349 -11.33 5.49 47.36
CA ASP A 349 -11.92 5.63 46.05
C ASP A 349 -11.57 7.01 45.48
N ILE A 350 -11.05 7.01 44.25
CA ILE A 350 -10.63 8.22 43.53
C ILE A 350 -11.45 8.33 42.26
N PHE A 351 -12.10 9.47 42.05
CA PHE A 351 -12.84 9.78 40.84
C PHE A 351 -12.20 10.98 40.15
N TYR A 352 -11.89 10.84 38.87
CA TYR A 352 -11.24 11.87 38.09
C TYR A 352 -11.98 12.12 36.78
N ALA A 353 -12.25 13.39 36.51
CA ALA A 353 -12.80 13.88 35.27
C ALA A 353 -11.79 14.83 34.64
N THR A 354 -11.33 14.52 33.43
CA THR A 354 -10.42 15.36 32.64
C THR A 354 -11.09 15.73 31.34
N ASP A 355 -11.24 17.02 31.08
CA ASP A 355 -11.79 17.55 29.83
C ASP A 355 -10.70 18.36 29.11
N VAL A 356 -10.36 17.95 27.89
CA VAL A 356 -9.32 18.60 27.08
C VAL A 356 -9.96 19.27 25.87
N ALA A 357 -9.96 20.59 25.84
CA ALA A 357 -10.29 21.34 24.64
C ALA A 357 -9.08 21.36 23.69
N LYS A 358 -9.22 20.68 22.56
CA LYS A 358 -8.15 20.48 21.58
C LYS A 358 -8.08 21.63 20.59
N ASN A 359 -6.86 22.09 20.32
CA ASN A 359 -6.53 22.99 19.21
C ASN A 359 -5.19 22.60 18.63
N ASP A 360 -5.21 21.91 17.49
CA ASP A 360 -4.04 21.35 16.83
C ASP A 360 -4.03 21.80 15.37
N VAL A 361 -3.06 22.65 15.02
CA VAL A 361 -2.90 23.17 13.65
C VAL A 361 -1.60 22.63 13.08
N ARG A 362 -1.71 21.92 11.93
CA ARG A 362 -0.58 21.31 11.23
C ARG A 362 -0.50 21.82 9.80
N LEU A 363 0.72 22.10 9.36
CA LEU A 363 1.07 22.40 7.97
C LEU A 363 2.19 21.46 7.54
N ASN A 364 1.92 20.59 6.59
CA ASN A 364 2.90 19.71 6.01
C ASN A 364 3.12 20.07 4.54
N GLN A 365 4.37 20.13 4.09
CA GLN A 365 4.75 20.58 2.76
C GLN A 365 5.82 19.69 2.16
N PHE A 366 5.72 19.40 0.86
CA PHE A 366 6.63 18.52 0.13
C PHE A 366 7.01 19.13 -1.20
N ILE A 367 8.30 19.16 -1.51
CA ILE A 367 8.83 19.55 -2.82
C ILE A 367 9.61 18.35 -3.36
N ASN A 368 9.29 17.92 -4.58
CA ASN A 368 9.96 16.80 -5.25
C ASN A 368 10.48 17.26 -6.61
N LEU A 369 11.74 17.01 -6.88
CA LEU A 369 12.37 17.21 -8.18
C LEU A 369 12.90 15.87 -8.69
N ASN A 370 12.46 15.43 -9.86
CA ASN A 370 12.84 14.13 -10.42
C ASN A 370 13.32 14.28 -11.85
N TYR A 371 14.38 13.56 -12.19
CA TYR A 371 14.89 13.39 -13.53
C TYR A 371 14.93 11.91 -13.89
N ASN A 372 14.32 11.54 -14.99
CA ASN A 372 14.30 10.18 -15.49
C ASN A 372 14.78 10.14 -16.96
N VAL A 373 15.73 9.26 -17.22
CA VAL A 373 16.21 8.94 -18.56
C VAL A 373 16.12 7.44 -18.76
N ALA A 374 15.50 7.02 -19.85
CA ALA A 374 15.50 5.62 -20.26
C ALA A 374 15.87 5.53 -21.73
N ASN A 375 16.80 4.63 -22.02
CA ASN A 375 17.21 4.33 -23.39
C ASN A 375 16.37 3.15 -23.91
N SER A 376 15.46 3.43 -24.84
CA SER A 376 14.59 2.42 -25.45
C SER A 376 15.34 1.36 -26.22
N THR A 377 16.53 1.69 -26.77
CA THR A 377 17.30 0.79 -27.64
C THR A 377 18.03 -0.30 -26.84
N ASN A 378 18.62 0.06 -25.70
CA ASN A 378 19.39 -0.88 -24.88
C ASN A 378 18.72 -1.24 -23.54
N GLY A 379 17.49 -0.72 -23.27
CA GLY A 379 16.73 -1.02 -22.08
C GLY A 379 17.33 -0.51 -20.76
N SER A 380 18.33 0.38 -20.80
CA SER A 380 18.95 0.99 -19.60
C SER A 380 18.15 2.20 -19.15
N SER A 381 18.12 2.47 -17.86
CA SER A 381 17.48 3.66 -17.30
C SER A 381 18.24 4.24 -16.13
N LEU A 382 18.22 5.57 -16.01
CA LEU A 382 18.74 6.33 -14.87
C LEU A 382 17.60 7.15 -14.27
N PHE A 383 17.46 7.09 -12.95
CA PHE A 383 16.61 7.96 -12.18
C PHE A 383 17.44 8.73 -11.17
N ILE A 384 17.18 10.04 -11.04
CA ILE A 384 17.74 10.89 -9.99
C ILE A 384 16.58 11.67 -9.39
N GLY A 385 16.52 11.72 -8.09
CA GLY A 385 15.49 12.41 -7.37
C GLY A 385 16.03 13.17 -6.16
N LEU A 386 15.40 14.31 -5.88
CA LEU A 386 15.60 15.15 -4.69
C LEU A 386 14.26 15.49 -4.08
N GLN A 387 14.14 15.33 -2.76
CA GLN A 387 12.95 15.73 -2.01
C GLN A 387 13.32 16.53 -0.78
N TYR A 388 12.50 17.52 -0.50
CA TYR A 388 12.43 18.21 0.78
C TYR A 388 11.03 18.06 1.36
N SER A 389 10.96 17.71 2.66
CA SER A 389 9.71 17.59 3.42
C SER A 389 9.82 18.42 4.68
N ASN A 390 8.80 19.23 4.94
CA ASN A 390 8.68 20.04 6.14
C ASN A 390 7.34 19.75 6.82
N TYR A 391 7.38 19.47 8.11
CA TYR A 391 6.22 19.23 8.96
C TYR A 391 6.27 20.22 10.11
N ASN A 392 5.20 21.00 10.27
CA ASN A 392 5.02 21.92 11.37
C ASN A 392 3.67 21.63 12.05
N SER A 393 3.69 21.47 13.36
CA SER A 393 2.48 21.32 14.18
C SER A 393 2.54 22.21 15.39
N LYS A 394 1.43 22.88 15.68
CA LYS A 394 1.23 23.69 16.87
C LYS A 394 0.02 23.17 17.61
N VAL A 395 0.26 22.72 18.84
CA VAL A 395 -0.77 22.23 19.75
C VAL A 395 -0.97 23.25 20.85
N LYS A 396 -2.23 23.60 21.13
CA LYS A 396 -2.64 24.47 22.23
C LYS A 396 -3.87 23.86 22.88
N ASP A 397 -3.65 23.02 23.87
CA ASP A 397 -4.73 22.36 24.61
C ASP A 397 -5.02 23.09 25.91
N LEU A 398 -6.30 23.22 26.24
CA LEU A 398 -6.77 23.61 27.54
C LEU A 398 -7.35 22.39 28.24
N ILE A 399 -6.84 22.08 29.42
CA ILE A 399 -7.19 20.89 30.20
C ILE A 399 -7.81 21.36 31.51
N ASN A 400 -9.00 20.84 31.79
CA ASN A 400 -9.67 21.01 33.08
C ASN A 400 -9.78 19.64 33.74
N GLU A 401 -9.32 19.54 34.97
CA GLU A 401 -9.34 18.36 35.78
C GLU A 401 -10.11 18.59 37.09
N ASN A 402 -11.03 17.68 37.35
CA ASN A 402 -11.79 17.63 38.58
C ASN A 402 -11.57 16.28 39.24
N GLY A 403 -10.99 16.29 40.44
CA GLY A 403 -10.73 15.10 41.22
C GLY A 403 -11.57 15.08 42.49
N LEU A 404 -12.01 13.89 42.88
CA LEU A 404 -12.63 13.62 44.17
C LEU A 404 -11.86 12.47 44.83
N VAL A 405 -11.14 12.79 45.90
CA VAL A 405 -10.35 11.84 46.67
C VAL A 405 -10.83 11.97 48.15
N ASP A 406 -11.33 10.89 48.74
CA ASP A 406 -11.83 10.87 50.14
C ASP A 406 -12.82 12.01 50.45
N ALA A 407 -13.74 12.31 49.54
CA ALA A 407 -14.72 13.40 49.58
C ALA A 407 -14.09 14.83 49.55
N LEU A 408 -12.80 14.96 49.24
CA LEU A 408 -12.13 16.23 48.96
C LEU A 408 -12.11 16.51 47.47
N ASN A 409 -12.72 17.63 47.09
CA ASN A 409 -12.67 18.11 45.71
C ASN A 409 -11.32 18.79 45.42
N SER A 410 -10.74 18.49 44.29
CA SER A 410 -9.60 19.22 43.72
C SER A 410 -9.95 19.65 42.29
N GLU A 411 -9.65 20.88 41.95
CA GLU A 411 -9.77 21.37 40.59
C GLU A 411 -8.40 21.87 40.13
N ARG A 412 -8.01 21.51 38.89
CA ARG A 412 -6.73 21.90 38.32
C ARG A 412 -6.90 22.22 36.82
N PHE A 413 -6.26 23.28 36.40
CA PHE A 413 -6.22 23.74 35.04
C PHE A 413 -4.82 23.64 34.48
N LEU A 414 -4.70 23.05 33.26
CA LEU A 414 -3.43 22.96 32.58
C LEU A 414 -3.56 23.58 31.19
N LYS A 415 -2.47 24.20 30.73
CA LYS A 415 -2.27 24.60 29.34
C LYS A 415 -1.13 23.77 28.77
N ASN A 416 -1.36 23.07 27.67
CA ASN A 416 -0.30 22.40 26.93
C ASN A 416 -0.03 23.19 25.65
N ASN A 417 1.17 23.79 25.55
CA ASN A 417 1.65 24.44 24.34
C ASN A 417 2.81 23.62 23.77
N ALA A 418 2.63 23.04 22.57
CA ALA A 418 3.69 22.28 21.95
C ALA A 418 3.89 22.65 20.48
N ASP A 419 5.15 22.84 20.12
CA ASP A 419 5.61 23.12 18.77
C ASP A 419 6.47 21.95 18.26
N TYR A 420 6.10 21.42 17.09
CA TYR A 420 6.84 20.35 16.42
C TYR A 420 7.32 20.85 15.06
N THR A 421 8.59 20.64 14.76
CA THR A 421 9.16 20.93 13.46
C THR A 421 10.01 19.75 13.03
N ILE A 422 9.73 19.21 11.83
CA ILE A 422 10.49 18.12 11.24
C ILE A 422 10.87 18.52 9.81
N ASN A 423 12.18 18.47 9.51
CA ASN A 423 12.73 18.72 8.19
C ASN A 423 13.43 17.45 7.70
N ILE A 424 13.09 16.98 6.50
CA ILE A 424 13.70 15.79 5.91
C ILE A 424 14.15 16.12 4.48
N VAL A 425 15.40 15.80 4.18
CA VAL A 425 15.96 15.87 2.82
C VAL A 425 16.32 14.47 2.37
N ASN A 426 15.83 14.06 1.22
CA ASN A 426 16.13 12.77 0.60
C ASN A 426 16.73 12.98 -0.78
N THR A 427 17.79 12.24 -1.09
CA THR A 427 18.37 12.13 -2.43
C THR A 427 18.52 10.67 -2.82
N GLN A 428 18.26 10.36 -4.09
CA GLN A 428 18.35 9.00 -4.60
C GLN A 428 18.81 8.99 -6.05
N ALA A 429 19.64 7.99 -6.40
CA ALA A 429 20.01 7.70 -7.77
C ALA A 429 19.92 6.19 -8.01
N ASP A 430 19.17 5.80 -9.05
CA ASP A 430 18.98 4.40 -9.46
C ASP A 430 19.40 4.23 -10.92
N TYR A 431 20.26 3.28 -11.19
CA TYR A 431 20.64 2.88 -12.53
C TYR A 431 20.25 1.44 -12.79
N THR A 432 19.53 1.22 -13.87
CA THR A 432 19.19 -0.11 -14.38
C THR A 432 19.92 -0.33 -15.68
N LYS A 433 20.65 -1.43 -15.80
CA LYS A 433 21.31 -1.87 -17.01
C LYS A 433 20.72 -3.22 -17.46
N LYS A 434 20.18 -3.26 -18.65
CA LYS A 434 19.86 -4.51 -19.33
C LYS A 434 21.17 -5.14 -19.81
N ILE A 435 21.53 -6.31 -19.28
CA ILE A 435 22.74 -7.04 -19.65
C ILE A 435 22.48 -7.91 -20.87
N SER A 436 21.33 -8.59 -20.89
CA SER A 436 20.81 -9.36 -22.00
C SER A 436 19.29 -9.25 -22.05
N ASP A 437 18.62 -9.88 -23.02
CA ASP A 437 17.16 -9.91 -23.08
C ASP A 437 16.54 -10.52 -21.83
N ASN A 438 17.25 -11.46 -21.20
CA ASN A 438 16.79 -12.21 -20.04
C ASN A 438 17.45 -11.78 -18.74
N SER A 439 18.33 -10.78 -18.73
CA SER A 439 19.03 -10.36 -17.51
C SER A 439 19.19 -8.86 -17.37
N LYS A 440 19.05 -8.36 -16.14
CA LYS A 440 19.21 -6.96 -15.76
C LYS A 440 19.97 -6.81 -14.45
N LEU A 441 20.76 -5.74 -14.37
CA LEU A 441 21.44 -5.28 -13.17
C LEU A 441 20.84 -3.96 -12.73
N GLU A 442 20.49 -3.84 -11.47
CA GLU A 442 20.00 -2.62 -10.84
C GLU A 442 20.97 -2.22 -9.73
N VAL A 443 21.44 -0.99 -9.77
CA VAL A 443 22.34 -0.40 -8.77
C VAL A 443 21.76 0.92 -8.33
N GLY A 444 21.78 1.21 -7.05
CA GLY A 444 21.31 2.50 -6.59
C GLY A 444 21.93 2.92 -5.27
N THR A 445 21.79 4.21 -4.98
CA THR A 445 22.22 4.84 -3.74
C THR A 445 21.15 5.81 -3.25
N LYS A 446 21.04 5.93 -1.93
CA LYS A 446 20.16 6.85 -1.24
C LYS A 446 20.92 7.54 -0.11
N PHE A 447 20.64 8.82 0.09
CA PHE A 447 21.03 9.56 1.28
C PHE A 447 19.82 10.30 1.83
N SER A 448 19.63 10.21 3.15
CA SER A 448 18.55 10.89 3.88
C SER A 448 19.11 11.61 5.09
N SER A 449 18.59 12.80 5.35
CA SER A 449 18.89 13.58 6.57
C SER A 449 17.57 14.07 7.16
N ALA A 450 17.31 13.75 8.42
CA ALA A 450 16.14 14.19 9.18
C ALA A 450 16.58 15.01 10.39
N ALA A 451 15.94 16.17 10.58
CA ALA A 451 16.13 17.04 11.74
C ALA A 451 14.78 17.32 12.39
N ILE A 452 14.63 16.90 13.65
CA ILE A 452 13.41 16.99 14.44
C ILE A 452 13.65 17.87 15.64
N LYS A 453 12.73 18.80 15.89
CA LYS A 453 12.68 19.62 17.11
C LYS A 453 11.26 19.60 17.65
N THR A 454 11.13 19.33 18.94
CA THR A 454 9.88 19.44 19.68
C THR A 454 10.14 20.25 20.92
N SER A 455 9.28 21.23 21.20
CA SER A 455 9.24 21.93 22.46
C SER A 455 7.83 21.81 23.03
N SER A 456 7.69 21.39 24.25
CA SER A 456 6.42 21.24 24.96
C SER A 456 6.49 21.94 26.29
N ALA A 457 5.58 22.85 26.53
CA ALA A 457 5.42 23.59 27.77
C ALA A 457 4.05 23.34 28.40
N PHE A 458 4.04 22.71 29.53
CA PHE A 458 2.87 22.60 30.40
C PHE A 458 2.89 23.70 31.47
N LEU A 459 1.77 24.38 31.58
CA LEU A 459 1.55 25.36 32.63
C LEU A 459 0.35 24.89 33.46
N ILE A 460 0.43 24.98 34.77
CA ILE A 460 -0.56 24.48 35.72
C ILE A 460 -1.04 25.60 36.65
N SER A 461 -2.33 25.57 36.98
CA SER A 461 -2.97 26.38 37.95
C SER A 461 -3.91 25.53 38.82
N ASP A 462 -3.77 25.56 40.14
CA ASP A 462 -4.53 24.72 41.10
C ASP A 462 -5.85 25.34 41.57
N ASP A 463 -6.13 26.58 41.20
CA ASP A 463 -7.44 27.21 41.37
C ASP A 463 -7.83 27.92 40.04
N ASN A 464 -9.06 28.26 39.88
CA ASN A 464 -9.57 28.95 38.68
C ASN A 464 -8.91 30.36 38.51
N ASN A 465 -7.70 30.51 39.01
CA ASN A 465 -6.93 31.70 39.00
C ASN A 465 -6.18 31.89 37.67
N THR A 466 -5.95 33.13 37.31
CA THR A 466 -5.33 33.51 36.03
C THR A 466 -3.81 33.26 35.99
N GLU A 467 -3.18 32.92 37.10
CA GLU A 467 -1.75 32.65 37.19
C GLU A 467 -1.45 31.16 36.94
N PHE A 468 -0.75 30.90 35.86
CA PHE A 468 -0.29 29.57 35.49
C PHE A 468 1.22 29.46 35.73
N GLU A 469 1.64 28.43 36.44
CA GLU A 469 3.04 28.13 36.70
C GLU A 469 3.57 27.09 35.73
N PHE A 470 4.84 27.23 35.32
CA PHE A 470 5.48 26.27 34.45
C PHE A 470 5.76 24.95 35.19
N ASN A 471 5.42 23.80 34.55
CA ASN A 471 5.65 22.50 35.16
C ASN A 471 6.81 21.81 34.46
N ASP A 472 7.95 21.65 35.13
CA ASP A 472 9.14 21.00 34.58
C ASP A 472 8.97 19.51 34.34
N GLU A 473 8.14 18.79 35.12
CA GLU A 473 7.97 17.34 35.00
C GLU A 473 7.21 16.95 33.72
N LEU A 474 6.22 17.75 33.31
CA LEU A 474 5.42 17.51 32.10
C LEU A 474 6.00 18.19 30.86
N SER A 475 6.91 19.19 31.08
CA SER A 475 7.50 19.96 29.98
C SER A 475 8.79 19.32 29.48
N SER A 476 9.06 19.42 28.15
CA SER A 476 10.31 18.92 27.63
C SER A 476 10.67 19.54 26.28
N ASP A 477 11.98 19.67 26.06
CA ASP A 477 12.56 19.89 24.75
C ASP A 477 13.17 18.60 24.22
N PHE A 478 12.98 18.34 22.94
CA PHE A 478 13.52 17.17 22.25
C PHE A 478 14.10 17.57 20.91
N LYS A 479 15.31 17.09 20.66
CA LYS A 479 16.00 17.24 19.39
C LYS A 479 16.53 15.89 18.91
N TYR A 480 16.30 15.58 17.63
CA TYR A 480 16.80 14.36 17.01
C TYR A 480 17.29 14.68 15.61
N ASP A 481 18.57 14.43 15.36
CA ASP A 481 19.23 14.57 14.06
C ASP A 481 19.68 13.18 13.59
N GLU A 482 19.27 12.76 12.38
CA GLU A 482 19.57 11.46 11.82
C GLU A 482 20.08 11.57 10.38
N GLN A 483 21.07 10.76 10.04
CA GLN A 483 21.56 10.59 8.68
C GLN A 483 21.60 9.10 8.32
N ILE A 484 21.05 8.75 7.16
CA ILE A 484 21.04 7.39 6.63
C ILE A 484 21.64 7.41 5.23
N GLY A 485 22.73 6.67 5.03
CA GLY A 485 23.30 6.37 3.73
C GLY A 485 23.03 4.93 3.34
N ALA A 486 22.60 4.68 2.10
CA ALA A 486 22.33 3.35 1.61
C ALA A 486 22.86 3.14 0.20
N ALA A 487 23.30 1.92 -0.10
CA ALA A 487 23.61 1.46 -1.45
C ALA A 487 23.07 0.05 -1.67
N TYR A 488 22.61 -0.26 -2.88
CA TYR A 488 22.11 -1.58 -3.21
C TYR A 488 22.58 -2.07 -4.58
N LEU A 489 22.61 -3.36 -4.71
CA LEU A 489 22.84 -4.11 -5.94
C LEU A 489 21.76 -5.18 -6.06
N ASN A 490 21.12 -5.30 -7.21
CA ASN A 490 20.15 -6.35 -7.49
C ASN A 490 20.36 -6.89 -8.90
N TYR A 491 20.54 -8.21 -9.02
CA TYR A 491 20.70 -8.90 -10.29
C TYR A 491 19.50 -9.82 -10.51
N GLY A 492 18.81 -9.66 -11.63
CA GLY A 492 17.70 -10.50 -12.04
C GLY A 492 17.98 -11.16 -13.38
N SER A 493 17.66 -12.45 -13.51
CA SER A 493 17.82 -13.20 -14.74
C SER A 493 16.77 -14.28 -14.90
N SER A 494 16.48 -14.63 -16.15
CA SER A 494 15.68 -15.78 -16.57
C SER A 494 16.59 -16.84 -17.17
N LEU A 495 16.59 -18.04 -16.58
CA LEU A 495 17.33 -19.20 -17.09
C LEU A 495 16.37 -20.12 -17.86
N MET A 496 16.69 -20.45 -19.12
CA MET A 496 15.92 -21.35 -19.99
C MET A 496 14.44 -20.97 -20.11
N ASP A 497 14.10 -19.67 -19.99
CA ASP A 497 12.73 -19.11 -19.99
C ASP A 497 11.75 -19.75 -18.97
N LYS A 498 12.27 -20.61 -18.07
CA LYS A 498 11.49 -21.38 -17.11
C LYS A 498 11.82 -21.08 -15.65
N PHE A 499 12.97 -20.49 -15.38
CA PHE A 499 13.42 -20.20 -14.03
C PHE A 499 13.87 -18.76 -13.92
N ASN A 500 13.08 -17.93 -13.26
CA ASN A 500 13.40 -16.53 -13.01
C ASN A 500 13.90 -16.37 -11.58
N PHE A 501 15.03 -15.70 -11.41
CA PHE A 501 15.53 -15.37 -10.09
C PHE A 501 15.95 -13.92 -10.01
N SER A 502 15.94 -13.40 -8.79
CA SER A 502 16.49 -12.08 -8.44
C SER A 502 17.22 -12.19 -7.13
N VAL A 503 18.49 -11.83 -7.13
CA VAL A 503 19.36 -11.79 -5.95
C VAL A 503 19.80 -10.36 -5.73
N GLY A 504 19.63 -9.86 -4.51
CA GLY A 504 19.99 -8.50 -4.18
C GLY A 504 20.61 -8.39 -2.79
N VAL A 505 21.36 -7.33 -2.61
CA VAL A 505 21.91 -6.92 -1.32
C VAL A 505 21.80 -5.41 -1.20
N ARG A 506 21.43 -4.95 -0.01
CA ARG A 506 21.41 -3.54 0.36
C ARG A 506 22.23 -3.36 1.64
N GLY A 507 23.16 -2.40 1.64
CA GLY A 507 23.87 -1.94 2.82
C GLY A 507 23.33 -0.59 3.26
N GLU A 508 23.12 -0.41 4.56
CA GLU A 508 22.71 0.87 5.13
C GLU A 508 23.61 1.23 6.32
N TRP A 509 24.02 2.48 6.35
CA TRP A 509 24.69 3.12 7.47
C TRP A 509 23.78 4.18 8.06
N THR A 510 23.61 4.17 9.38
CA THR A 510 22.78 5.11 10.14
C THR A 510 23.60 5.77 11.23
N ASN A 511 23.56 7.09 11.31
CA ASN A 511 24.09 7.88 12.40
C ASN A 511 22.99 8.79 12.95
N TYR A 512 22.77 8.77 14.27
CA TYR A 512 21.84 9.71 14.89
C TYR A 512 22.34 10.23 16.23
N GLU A 513 21.87 11.43 16.53
CA GLU A 513 22.06 12.10 17.80
C GLU A 513 20.70 12.57 18.34
N LEU A 514 20.43 12.26 19.59
CA LEU A 514 19.19 12.60 20.30
C LEU A 514 19.56 13.34 21.58
N SER A 515 18.88 14.46 21.85
CA SER A 515 18.94 15.16 23.12
C SER A 515 17.53 15.48 23.62
N THR A 516 17.33 15.39 24.92
CA THR A 516 16.06 15.69 25.60
C THR A 516 16.28 16.25 26.98
N THR A 517 15.34 17.10 27.44
CA THR A 517 15.30 17.62 28.83
C THR A 517 14.33 16.81 29.70
N ALA A 518 13.50 15.93 29.11
CA ALA A 518 12.61 15.07 29.87
C ALA A 518 13.38 14.17 30.86
N ASN A 519 12.95 14.11 32.11
CA ASN A 519 13.63 13.39 33.20
C ASN A 519 15.10 13.79 33.41
N GLY A 520 15.43 15.09 33.21
CA GLY A 520 16.77 15.64 33.22
C GLY A 520 17.44 15.61 31.84
N SER A 521 18.44 16.46 31.63
CA SER A 521 19.14 16.56 30.33
C SER A 521 19.87 15.28 29.99
N GLN A 522 19.48 14.65 28.90
CA GLN A 522 20.05 13.41 28.39
C GLN A 522 20.46 13.56 26.92
N GLN A 523 21.55 12.92 26.55
CA GLN A 523 22.06 12.90 25.18
C GLN A 523 22.46 11.47 24.80
N PHE A 524 22.03 11.05 23.61
CA PHE A 524 22.32 9.73 23.03
C PHE A 524 22.93 9.91 21.65
N LYS A 525 23.96 9.16 21.33
CA LYS A 525 24.57 9.11 20.00
C LYS A 525 24.79 7.67 19.61
N LYS A 526 24.34 7.30 18.43
CA LYS A 526 24.52 5.95 17.89
C LYS A 526 24.93 5.98 16.42
N ASN A 527 25.80 5.04 16.06
CA ASN A 527 26.26 4.78 14.70
C ASN A 527 26.24 3.27 14.48
N TYR A 528 25.58 2.81 13.42
CA TYR A 528 25.53 1.39 13.09
C TYR A 528 25.36 1.17 11.58
N ALA A 529 25.80 -0.01 11.12
CA ALA A 529 25.59 -0.47 9.75
C ALA A 529 24.88 -1.81 9.73
N ASN A 530 24.04 -2.03 8.72
CA ASN A 530 23.32 -3.28 8.50
C ASN A 530 23.37 -3.67 7.03
N VAL A 531 23.25 -4.98 6.78
CA VAL A 531 23.21 -5.56 5.44
C VAL A 531 21.92 -6.36 5.30
N PHE A 532 21.22 -6.16 4.19
CA PHE A 532 19.90 -6.72 3.91
C PHE A 532 19.92 -7.53 2.62
N PRO A 533 20.23 -8.82 2.66
CA PRO A 533 20.13 -9.71 1.51
C PRO A 533 18.68 -10.03 1.18
N ASN A 534 18.41 -10.28 -0.10
CA ASN A 534 17.14 -10.79 -0.59
C ASN A 534 17.34 -11.77 -1.75
N LEU A 535 16.41 -12.71 -1.86
CA LEU A 535 16.34 -13.71 -2.92
C LEU A 535 14.88 -13.89 -3.33
N LEU A 536 14.62 -13.87 -4.61
CA LEU A 536 13.33 -14.20 -5.20
C LEU A 536 13.54 -15.25 -6.29
N LEU A 537 12.78 -16.33 -6.24
CA LEU A 537 12.76 -17.43 -7.20
C LEU A 537 11.36 -17.59 -7.77
N ASN A 538 11.22 -17.69 -9.07
CA ASN A 538 9.96 -17.96 -9.74
C ASN A 538 10.16 -19.07 -10.78
N MET A 539 9.31 -20.08 -10.71
CA MET A 539 9.35 -21.24 -11.57
C MET A 539 7.98 -21.46 -12.20
N PRO A 540 7.75 -20.99 -13.45
CA PRO A 540 6.58 -21.38 -14.21
C PRO A 540 6.74 -22.84 -14.65
N ILE A 541 5.98 -23.76 -14.02
CA ILE A 541 5.98 -25.19 -14.35
C ILE A 541 5.15 -25.43 -15.60
N SER A 542 4.01 -24.74 -15.68
CA SER A 542 3.11 -24.70 -16.85
C SER A 542 2.39 -23.35 -16.89
N ASP A 543 1.59 -23.10 -17.92
CA ASP A 543 0.76 -21.89 -18.00
C ASP A 543 -0.22 -21.79 -16.81
N ALA A 544 -0.72 -22.92 -16.35
CA ALA A 544 -1.67 -23.02 -15.26
C ALA A 544 -1.00 -23.08 -13.88
N PHE A 545 0.27 -23.49 -13.77
CA PHE A 545 0.93 -23.74 -12.48
C PHE A 545 2.28 -23.04 -12.37
N LYS A 546 2.42 -22.16 -11.41
CA LYS A 546 3.65 -21.38 -11.13
C LYS A 546 4.00 -21.46 -9.66
N LEU A 547 5.27 -21.69 -9.36
CA LEU A 547 5.82 -21.67 -8.00
C LEU A 547 6.66 -20.43 -7.79
N HIS A 548 6.67 -19.92 -6.56
CA HIS A 548 7.61 -18.88 -6.13
C HIS A 548 8.13 -19.17 -4.73
N ALA A 549 9.36 -18.73 -4.48
CA ALA A 549 9.95 -18.72 -3.16
C ALA A 549 10.72 -17.42 -2.96
N SER A 550 10.75 -16.90 -1.74
CA SER A 550 11.48 -15.68 -1.43
C SER A 550 12.05 -15.70 -0.03
N TYR A 551 13.19 -15.02 0.11
CA TYR A 551 13.80 -14.65 1.38
C TYR A 551 14.10 -13.16 1.34
N VAL A 552 13.76 -12.43 2.41
CA VAL A 552 14.11 -11.02 2.56
C VAL A 552 14.56 -10.74 3.99
N SER A 553 15.61 -9.93 4.12
CA SER A 553 16.04 -9.33 5.39
C SER A 553 15.62 -7.87 5.41
N ARG A 554 15.09 -7.39 6.53
CA ARG A 554 14.49 -6.06 6.70
C ARG A 554 14.80 -5.48 8.08
N ILE A 555 14.53 -4.17 8.23
CA ILE A 555 14.60 -3.44 9.48
C ILE A 555 13.30 -2.62 9.66
N THR A 556 12.88 -2.43 10.91
CA THR A 556 11.87 -1.42 11.25
C THR A 556 12.47 -0.52 12.32
N ARG A 557 12.66 0.75 11.98
CA ARG A 557 13.17 1.75 12.91
C ARG A 557 12.03 2.25 13.79
N PRO A 558 12.31 2.63 15.05
CA PRO A 558 11.32 3.30 15.87
C PRO A 558 10.80 4.58 15.19
N ARG A 559 9.53 4.87 15.34
CA ARG A 559 8.97 6.14 14.90
C ARG A 559 9.59 7.28 15.69
N TYR A 560 9.71 8.46 15.11
CA TYR A 560 10.28 9.62 15.81
C TYR A 560 9.51 9.98 17.07
N GLN A 561 8.18 9.93 17.01
CA GLN A 561 7.32 10.11 18.18
C GLN A 561 7.54 9.02 19.24
N GLY A 562 7.81 7.77 18.83
CA GLY A 562 8.11 6.68 19.76
C GLY A 562 9.45 6.81 20.48
N LEU A 563 10.38 7.63 19.96
CA LEU A 563 11.65 7.97 20.60
C LEU A 563 11.56 9.23 21.48
N ASN A 564 10.58 10.10 21.20
CA ASN A 564 10.42 11.37 21.91
C ASN A 564 9.73 11.16 23.26
N PRO A 565 10.39 11.37 24.39
CA PRO A 565 9.82 11.18 25.72
C PRO A 565 8.78 12.25 26.12
N TYR A 566 8.31 13.05 25.16
CA TYR A 566 7.21 13.99 25.34
C TYR A 566 5.97 13.29 25.94
N VAL A 567 5.37 13.93 26.95
CA VAL A 567 4.20 13.42 27.63
C VAL A 567 2.93 13.80 26.87
N ILE A 568 2.20 12.80 26.36
CA ILE A 568 0.82 13.00 25.94
C ILE A 568 -0.07 12.71 27.15
N TYR A 569 -0.56 13.78 27.75
CA TYR A 569 -1.34 13.74 28.97
C TYR A 569 -2.78 13.30 28.68
N GLN A 570 -3.26 12.29 29.40
CA GLN A 570 -4.65 11.85 29.34
C GLN A 570 -5.40 12.15 30.65
N ASP A 571 -4.81 11.83 31.75
CA ASP A 571 -5.25 12.10 33.12
C ASP A 571 -4.04 11.93 34.07
N PRO A 572 -4.13 12.31 35.39
CA PRO A 572 -3.02 12.19 36.34
C PRO A 572 -2.46 10.76 36.51
N PHE A 573 -3.20 9.75 36.09
CA PHE A 573 -2.84 8.34 36.28
C PHE A 573 -2.47 7.66 34.99
N THR A 574 -2.55 8.35 33.82
CA THR A 574 -2.28 7.77 32.52
C THR A 574 -1.57 8.76 31.61
N THR A 575 -0.32 8.45 31.29
CA THR A 575 0.47 9.17 30.31
C THR A 575 0.85 8.26 29.13
N ILE A 576 1.03 8.85 27.97
CA ILE A 576 1.65 8.18 26.83
C ILE A 576 2.99 8.87 26.58
N GLU A 577 4.07 8.11 26.53
CA GLU A 577 5.42 8.65 26.39
C GLU A 577 6.21 7.85 25.37
N GLY A 578 7.14 8.50 24.68
CA GLY A 578 8.13 7.77 23.87
C GLY A 578 9.24 7.18 24.74
N ASN A 579 10.03 6.29 24.11
CA ASN A 579 11.17 5.62 24.73
C ASN A 579 12.44 5.85 23.88
N PRO A 580 13.35 6.74 24.30
CA PRO A 580 14.58 7.04 23.55
C PRO A 580 15.55 5.86 23.45
N ASN A 581 15.35 4.80 24.27
CA ASN A 581 16.17 3.59 24.26
C ASN A 581 15.74 2.53 23.25
N LEU A 582 14.67 2.75 22.50
CA LEU A 582 14.20 1.79 21.51
C LEU A 582 15.29 1.44 20.48
N LYS A 583 15.38 0.14 20.20
CA LYS A 583 16.25 -0.42 19.17
C LYS A 583 15.42 -0.71 17.91
N PRO A 584 16.03 -0.63 16.72
CA PRO A 584 15.39 -1.10 15.50
C PRO A 584 15.08 -2.60 15.55
N GLU A 585 13.91 -2.99 15.08
CA GLU A 585 13.49 -4.37 14.88
C GLU A 585 14.17 -4.93 13.62
N LYS A 586 14.82 -6.12 13.71
CA LYS A 586 15.42 -6.84 12.57
C LYS A 586 14.52 -8.00 12.18
N ILE A 587 14.30 -8.18 10.88
CA ILE A 587 13.31 -9.11 10.35
C ILE A 587 13.95 -10.01 9.29
N HIS A 588 13.70 -11.31 9.39
CA HIS A 588 14.01 -12.31 8.38
C HIS A 588 12.71 -13.01 7.98
N ALA A 589 12.29 -12.86 6.73
CA ALA A 589 11.06 -13.41 6.23
C ALA A 589 11.31 -14.37 5.07
N PHE A 590 10.69 -15.55 5.16
CA PHE A 590 10.69 -16.60 4.14
C PHE A 590 9.27 -16.81 3.66
N GLU A 591 9.07 -16.99 2.39
CA GLU A 591 7.76 -17.30 1.81
C GLU A 591 7.92 -18.28 0.66
N VAL A 592 7.02 -19.25 0.59
CA VAL A 592 6.82 -20.10 -0.58
C VAL A 592 5.36 -19.99 -1.00
N GLY A 593 5.11 -20.01 -2.30
CA GLY A 593 3.76 -19.95 -2.80
C GLY A 593 3.61 -20.65 -4.13
N ALA A 594 2.34 -20.95 -4.44
CA ALA A 594 1.94 -21.61 -5.66
C ALA A 594 0.73 -20.90 -6.26
N LEU A 595 0.83 -20.52 -7.51
CA LEU A 595 -0.29 -20.03 -8.29
C LEU A 595 -0.76 -21.19 -9.20
N TYR A 596 -1.99 -21.68 -8.97
CA TYR A 596 -2.61 -22.70 -9.79
C TYR A 596 -3.91 -22.15 -10.40
N GLU A 597 -3.92 -21.94 -11.71
CA GLU A 597 -5.00 -21.26 -12.43
C GLU A 597 -5.36 -19.91 -11.79
N LYS A 598 -6.44 -19.86 -11.00
CA LYS A 598 -6.96 -18.67 -10.31
C LYS A 598 -6.80 -18.76 -8.79
N PHE A 599 -6.16 -19.81 -8.29
CA PHE A 599 -5.86 -19.98 -6.87
C PHE A 599 -4.44 -19.53 -6.56
N ASP A 600 -4.27 -18.73 -5.52
CA ASP A 600 -2.98 -18.31 -4.97
C ASP A 600 -2.83 -18.90 -3.57
N PHE A 601 -1.84 -19.75 -3.39
CA PHE A 601 -1.47 -20.38 -2.12
C PHE A 601 -0.17 -19.79 -1.62
N LYS A 602 -0.09 -19.44 -0.33
CA LYS A 602 1.11 -18.91 0.31
C LYS A 602 1.33 -19.51 1.67
N LEU A 603 2.59 -19.83 1.98
CA LEU A 603 3.08 -20.18 3.30
C LEU A 603 4.26 -19.28 3.63
N GLY A 604 4.26 -18.68 4.80
CA GLY A 604 5.29 -17.76 5.24
C GLY A 604 5.78 -18.06 6.65
N TYR A 605 7.06 -17.79 6.87
CA TYR A 605 7.71 -17.80 8.16
C TYR A 605 8.47 -16.50 8.35
N THR A 606 8.29 -15.85 9.49
CA THR A 606 8.99 -14.59 9.83
C THR A 606 9.62 -14.72 11.22
N TYR A 607 10.90 -14.39 11.29
CA TYR A 607 11.69 -14.28 12.51
C TYR A 607 12.08 -12.83 12.75
N LYS A 608 11.76 -12.32 13.95
CA LYS A 608 12.10 -10.94 14.34
C LYS A 608 13.00 -10.94 15.56
N ILE A 609 13.95 -10.02 15.59
CA ILE A 609 14.87 -9.72 16.68
C ILE A 609 14.54 -8.32 17.17
N ASP A 610 14.52 -8.12 18.49
CA ASP A 610 14.15 -6.85 19.15
C ASP A 610 12.77 -6.31 18.69
N PRO A 611 11.69 -7.11 18.57
CA PRO A 611 10.39 -6.61 18.14
C PRO A 611 9.88 -5.54 19.09
N ILE A 612 9.30 -4.46 18.52
CA ILE A 612 8.74 -3.35 19.30
C ILE A 612 7.29 -3.66 19.62
N SER A 613 6.94 -3.61 20.91
CA SER A 613 5.57 -3.81 21.42
C SER A 613 5.15 -2.64 22.30
N GLY A 614 3.89 -2.24 22.21
CA GLY A 614 3.31 -1.28 23.18
C GLY A 614 3.05 -1.97 24.52
N ALA A 615 3.43 -1.32 25.60
CA ALA A 615 3.20 -1.79 26.95
C ALA A 615 2.65 -0.67 27.85
N ALA A 616 1.85 -1.03 28.85
CA ALA A 616 1.41 -0.14 29.90
C ALA A 616 2.24 -0.44 31.16
N LEU A 617 3.32 0.29 31.35
CA LEU A 617 4.24 0.12 32.47
C LEU A 617 3.70 0.87 33.70
N ARG A 618 4.10 0.44 34.89
CA ARG A 618 3.82 1.18 36.13
C ARG A 618 4.55 2.54 36.10
N GLY A 619 3.84 3.61 36.41
CA GLY A 619 4.41 4.94 36.55
C GLY A 619 5.08 5.13 37.91
N ASN A 620 5.69 6.30 38.10
CA ASN A 620 6.37 6.65 39.36
C ASN A 620 5.38 6.91 40.50
N ASN A 621 4.20 7.48 40.19
CA ASN A 621 3.16 7.72 41.17
C ASN A 621 2.34 6.46 41.41
N PRO A 622 1.85 6.24 42.67
CA PRO A 622 0.92 5.15 42.95
C PRO A 622 -0.27 5.19 41.99
N ASN A 623 -0.67 4.01 41.51
CA ASN A 623 -1.80 3.84 40.57
C ASN A 623 -1.65 4.46 39.18
N SER A 624 -0.49 5.01 38.82
CA SER A 624 -0.24 5.57 37.50
C SER A 624 0.37 4.56 36.55
N TYR A 625 0.13 4.80 35.23
CA TYR A 625 0.61 3.98 34.13
C TYR A 625 1.21 4.85 33.04
N ILE A 626 2.31 4.35 32.48
CA ILE A 626 3.00 4.93 31.35
C ILE A 626 2.79 3.99 30.15
N LEU A 627 2.09 4.46 29.14
CA LEU A 627 1.92 3.73 27.89
C LEU A 627 3.09 4.06 26.96
N ARG A 628 3.96 3.10 26.66
CA ARG A 628 5.10 3.33 25.77
C ARG A 628 5.55 2.07 25.00
N GLY A 629 6.33 2.28 23.95
CA GLY A 629 6.99 1.20 23.22
C GLY A 629 8.15 0.60 24.02
N ILE A 630 8.29 -0.73 23.97
CA ILE A 630 9.43 -1.49 24.52
C ILE A 630 9.91 -2.50 23.47
N ASN A 631 11.20 -2.89 23.53
CA ASN A 631 11.70 -4.00 22.74
C ASN A 631 11.57 -5.29 23.52
N MET A 632 10.99 -6.31 22.89
CA MET A 632 10.99 -7.69 23.34
C MET A 632 12.16 -8.44 22.68
N ASP A 633 12.45 -9.69 23.11
CA ASP A 633 13.63 -10.38 22.60
C ASP A 633 13.47 -10.90 21.16
N LYS A 634 12.42 -11.69 20.91
CA LYS A 634 12.19 -12.35 19.61
C LYS A 634 10.71 -12.57 19.32
N GLU A 635 10.36 -12.64 18.04
CA GLU A 635 9.05 -13.09 17.61
C GLU A 635 9.18 -14.09 16.45
N TYR A 636 8.42 -15.16 16.53
CA TYR A 636 8.26 -16.16 15.46
C TYR A 636 6.84 -16.10 14.93
N SER A 637 6.67 -15.89 13.63
CA SER A 637 5.34 -15.82 13.00
C SER A 637 5.24 -16.79 11.84
N TYR A 638 4.10 -17.49 11.74
CA TYR A 638 3.74 -18.41 10.66
C TYR A 638 2.47 -17.91 9.99
N PHE A 639 2.43 -17.93 8.70
CA PHE A 639 1.34 -17.44 7.88
C PHE A 639 0.98 -18.45 6.81
N ALA A 640 -0.32 -18.66 6.60
CA ALA A 640 -0.86 -19.44 5.49
C ALA A 640 -2.01 -18.69 4.85
N SER A 641 -2.14 -18.74 3.53
CA SER A 641 -3.22 -18.08 2.80
C SER A 641 -3.61 -18.83 1.55
N ILE A 642 -4.89 -18.85 1.26
CA ILE A 642 -5.46 -19.26 -0.02
C ILE A 642 -6.41 -18.18 -0.50
N SER A 643 -6.25 -17.76 -1.76
CA SER A 643 -7.09 -16.74 -2.39
C SER A 643 -7.55 -17.21 -3.76
N ARG A 644 -8.77 -16.82 -4.13
CA ARG A 644 -9.32 -17.05 -5.46
C ARG A 644 -10.06 -15.82 -5.94
N SER A 645 -9.82 -15.42 -7.21
CA SER A 645 -10.56 -14.35 -7.86
C SER A 645 -11.08 -14.82 -9.22
N PHE A 646 -12.33 -14.50 -9.52
CA PHE A 646 -12.92 -14.77 -10.83
C PHE A 646 -13.88 -13.65 -11.25
N ALA A 647 -14.13 -13.53 -12.53
CA ALA A 647 -15.07 -12.59 -13.10
C ALA A 647 -15.87 -13.23 -14.22
N THR A 648 -17.16 -12.95 -14.25
CA THR A 648 -18.10 -13.24 -15.32
C THR A 648 -18.63 -11.93 -15.91
N LYS A 649 -19.57 -11.95 -16.84
CA LYS A 649 -20.17 -10.75 -17.44
C LYS A 649 -20.92 -9.89 -16.42
N TRP A 650 -21.52 -10.48 -15.39
CA TRP A 650 -22.39 -9.81 -14.43
C TRP A 650 -21.93 -9.92 -12.97
N TRP A 651 -21.01 -10.84 -12.66
CA TRP A 651 -20.52 -11.08 -11.29
C TRP A 651 -19.00 -11.26 -11.27
N SER A 652 -18.32 -10.48 -10.44
CA SER A 652 -16.93 -10.72 -10.05
C SER A 652 -16.85 -11.00 -8.56
N SER A 653 -16.02 -11.95 -8.18
CA SER A 653 -15.85 -12.36 -6.79
C SER A 653 -14.37 -12.58 -6.46
N THR A 654 -13.98 -12.17 -5.27
CA THR A 654 -12.67 -12.44 -4.69
C THR A 654 -12.85 -12.92 -3.28
N ASN A 655 -12.29 -14.08 -2.98
CA ASN A 655 -12.38 -14.72 -1.67
C ASN A 655 -10.99 -15.07 -1.18
N THR A 656 -10.70 -14.80 0.09
CA THR A 656 -9.42 -15.12 0.75
C THR A 656 -9.69 -15.74 2.11
N VAL A 657 -8.98 -16.82 2.40
CA VAL A 657 -8.88 -17.41 3.72
C VAL A 657 -7.41 -17.38 4.12
N SER A 658 -7.10 -16.83 5.28
CA SER A 658 -5.74 -16.78 5.81
C SER A 658 -5.70 -17.15 7.28
N MET A 659 -4.58 -17.68 7.71
CA MET A 659 -4.27 -17.98 9.10
C MET A 659 -2.92 -17.36 9.46
N ASN A 660 -2.83 -16.72 10.60
CA ASN A 660 -1.60 -16.20 11.16
C ASN A 660 -1.43 -16.68 12.60
N TYR A 661 -0.23 -17.14 12.93
CA TYR A 661 0.16 -17.55 14.28
C TYR A 661 1.47 -16.85 14.62
N SER A 662 1.56 -16.21 15.78
CA SER A 662 2.81 -15.61 16.24
C SER A 662 3.07 -15.94 17.70
N LYS A 663 4.35 -16.17 18.01
CA LYS A 663 4.84 -16.42 19.38
C LYS A 663 5.93 -15.39 19.69
N LEU A 664 5.67 -14.58 20.70
CA LEU A 664 6.62 -13.62 21.26
C LEU A 664 7.46 -14.33 22.34
N VAL A 665 8.75 -14.03 22.37
CA VAL A 665 9.67 -14.47 23.44
C VAL A 665 10.12 -13.22 24.20
N ASP A 666 10.01 -13.28 25.52
CA ASP A 666 10.36 -12.21 26.43
C ASP A 666 11.09 -12.80 27.64
N ASN A 667 12.40 -12.58 27.71
CA ASN A 667 13.23 -12.94 28.86
C ASN A 667 13.56 -11.71 29.72
N THR A 668 13.17 -10.52 29.27
CA THR A 668 13.53 -9.24 29.91
C THR A 668 12.46 -8.78 30.89
N TYR A 669 11.19 -8.81 30.49
CA TYR A 669 10.08 -8.26 31.25
C TYR A 669 9.16 -9.31 31.85
N SER A 670 9.15 -10.53 31.29
CA SER A 670 8.23 -11.62 31.63
C SER A 670 6.74 -11.27 31.40
N PHE A 671 6.46 -10.47 30.34
CA PHE A 671 5.11 -10.04 29.99
C PHE A 671 4.43 -10.91 28.93
N ALA A 672 5.22 -11.71 28.19
CA ALA A 672 4.69 -12.51 27.11
C ALA A 672 3.81 -13.63 27.61
N LEU A 673 2.64 -13.81 26.97
CA LEU A 673 1.74 -14.93 27.26
C LEU A 673 2.39 -16.27 26.92
N GLY A 674 2.24 -17.27 27.78
CA GLY A 674 2.76 -18.61 27.57
C GLY A 674 2.08 -19.37 26.41
N THR A 675 0.82 -19.06 26.12
CA THR A 675 0.02 -19.66 25.05
C THR A 675 -0.46 -18.61 24.06
N THR A 676 -0.42 -18.97 22.79
CA THR A 676 -0.88 -18.08 21.70
C THR A 676 -1.89 -18.82 20.82
N LYS A 677 -2.89 -18.09 20.29
CA LYS A 677 -3.94 -18.62 19.42
C LYS A 677 -3.70 -18.22 17.98
N PRO A 678 -3.94 -19.10 16.98
CA PRO A 678 -3.92 -18.72 15.59
C PRO A 678 -5.12 -17.82 15.26
N GLN A 679 -4.87 -16.76 14.51
CA GLN A 679 -5.90 -15.87 14.00
C GLN A 679 -6.33 -16.28 12.60
N ILE A 680 -7.63 -16.43 12.39
CA ILE A 680 -8.24 -16.71 11.10
C ILE A 680 -8.76 -15.42 10.50
N TYR A 681 -8.49 -15.19 9.23
CA TYR A 681 -9.02 -14.09 8.43
C TYR A 681 -9.83 -14.65 7.27
N LEU A 682 -11.06 -14.17 7.14
CA LEU A 682 -11.96 -14.46 6.00
C LEU A 682 -12.25 -13.14 5.30
N TYR A 683 -12.18 -13.13 3.98
CA TYR A 683 -12.50 -11.98 3.14
C TYR A 683 -13.31 -12.41 1.92
N SER A 684 -14.36 -11.66 1.62
CA SER A 684 -15.20 -11.86 0.44
C SER A 684 -15.61 -10.50 -0.14
N ASN A 685 -15.31 -10.28 -1.42
CA ASN A 685 -15.69 -9.08 -2.17
C ASN A 685 -16.44 -9.52 -3.43
N ASN A 686 -17.69 -9.13 -3.53
CA ASN A 686 -18.57 -9.48 -4.64
C ASN A 686 -19.10 -8.22 -5.30
N THR A 687 -18.90 -8.09 -6.61
CA THR A 687 -19.48 -7.02 -7.41
C THR A 687 -20.44 -7.61 -8.42
N PHE A 688 -21.71 -7.17 -8.36
CA PHE A 688 -22.74 -7.55 -9.31
C PHE A 688 -23.00 -6.36 -10.25
N THR A 689 -22.91 -6.59 -11.55
CA THR A 689 -23.18 -5.57 -12.58
C THR A 689 -24.48 -5.90 -13.29
N ILE A 690 -25.46 -5.01 -13.14
CA ILE A 690 -26.72 -5.06 -13.89
C ILE A 690 -26.56 -4.06 -15.03
N PRO A 691 -26.36 -4.52 -16.28
CA PRO A 691 -26.07 -3.64 -17.40
C PRO A 691 -27.10 -2.53 -17.55
N LYS A 692 -26.65 -1.29 -17.82
CA LYS A 692 -27.46 -0.07 -17.97
C LYS A 692 -28.20 0.42 -16.72
N PHE A 693 -28.19 -0.33 -15.60
CA PHE A 693 -28.88 0.09 -14.37
C PHE A 693 -27.88 0.48 -13.26
N PHE A 694 -27.27 -0.48 -12.60
CA PHE A 694 -26.37 -0.20 -11.47
C PHE A 694 -25.36 -1.35 -11.25
N LYS A 695 -24.35 -1.02 -10.45
CA LYS A 695 -23.45 -2.00 -9.86
C LYS A 695 -23.68 -2.09 -8.38
N ILE A 696 -23.66 -3.30 -7.83
CA ILE A 696 -23.80 -3.55 -6.39
C ILE A 696 -22.49 -4.14 -5.90
N LEU A 697 -21.92 -3.61 -4.85
CA LEU A 697 -20.79 -4.13 -4.10
C LEU A 697 -21.28 -4.73 -2.80
N LEU A 698 -20.95 -5.99 -2.54
CA LEU A 698 -21.07 -6.64 -1.23
C LEU A 698 -19.66 -7.07 -0.80
N LEU A 699 -19.12 -6.41 0.22
CA LEU A 699 -17.83 -6.73 0.79
C LEU A 699 -18.04 -7.13 2.25
N ALA A 700 -17.43 -8.24 2.64
CA ALA A 700 -17.43 -8.70 4.02
C ALA A 700 -16.03 -9.22 4.39
N TRP A 701 -15.60 -8.97 5.61
CA TRP A 701 -14.47 -9.65 6.18
C TRP A 701 -14.68 -9.95 7.67
N TYR A 702 -14.00 -10.99 8.11
CA TYR A 702 -13.97 -11.45 9.50
C TYR A 702 -12.52 -11.69 9.91
N LEU A 703 -12.14 -11.17 11.06
CA LEU A 703 -10.85 -11.38 11.70
C LEU A 703 -11.11 -12.04 13.06
N GLY A 704 -10.66 -13.27 13.21
CA GLY A 704 -10.84 -14.07 14.44
C GLY A 704 -10.01 -13.53 15.60
N ASP A 705 -10.23 -14.10 16.76
CA ASP A 705 -9.44 -13.81 17.96
C ASP A 705 -7.95 -14.02 17.66
N LYS A 706 -7.11 -13.23 18.29
CA LYS A 706 -5.65 -13.29 18.15
C LYS A 706 -5.00 -13.15 19.51
N SER A 707 -4.09 -14.06 19.82
CA SER A 707 -3.09 -13.82 20.87
C SER A 707 -1.79 -13.30 20.23
N TYR A 708 -1.21 -12.24 20.76
CA TYR A 708 -0.02 -11.58 20.20
C TYR A 708 1.16 -11.50 21.18
N GLY A 709 1.19 -12.40 22.16
CA GLY A 709 2.27 -12.53 23.13
C GLY A 709 2.14 -11.69 24.37
N LEU A 710 1.61 -10.45 24.30
CA LEU A 710 1.27 -9.64 25.48
C LEU A 710 -0.21 -9.75 25.87
N GLY A 711 -1.08 -10.18 24.97
CA GLY A 711 -2.51 -10.23 25.23
C GLY A 711 -3.32 -10.82 24.07
N ASP A 712 -4.61 -10.69 24.19
CA ASP A 712 -5.59 -11.16 23.22
C ASP A 712 -6.36 -9.96 22.63
N ASP A 713 -6.50 -9.95 21.30
CA ASP A 713 -7.50 -9.17 20.58
C ASP A 713 -8.70 -10.05 20.27
N ASN A 714 -9.91 -9.59 20.57
CA ASN A 714 -11.13 -10.30 20.24
C ASN A 714 -11.47 -10.17 18.75
N LYS A 715 -12.29 -11.11 18.27
CA LYS A 715 -12.79 -11.13 16.89
C LYS A 715 -13.49 -9.83 16.52
N ARG A 716 -13.38 -9.49 15.22
CA ARG A 716 -14.08 -8.33 14.63
C ARG A 716 -14.43 -8.61 13.16
N SER A 717 -15.43 -7.91 12.67
CA SER A 717 -15.90 -8.09 11.29
C SER A 717 -16.47 -6.80 10.75
N THR A 718 -16.63 -6.73 9.44
CA THR A 718 -17.43 -5.68 8.79
C THR A 718 -18.17 -6.23 7.60
N VAL A 719 -19.33 -5.65 7.32
CA VAL A 719 -20.09 -5.85 6.09
C VAL A 719 -20.41 -4.50 5.49
N LEU A 720 -20.08 -4.34 4.21
CA LEU A 720 -20.32 -3.13 3.42
C LEU A 720 -21.21 -3.46 2.24
N LEU A 721 -22.24 -2.64 2.03
CA LEU A 721 -23.07 -2.63 0.83
C LEU A 721 -22.86 -1.31 0.09
N GLY A 722 -22.53 -1.38 -1.21
CA GLY A 722 -22.37 -0.23 -2.10
C GLY A 722 -23.28 -0.37 -3.32
N ILE A 723 -23.86 0.75 -3.78
CA ILE A 723 -24.63 0.81 -5.03
C ILE A 723 -24.12 1.99 -5.84
N GLU A 724 -23.75 1.74 -7.10
CA GLU A 724 -23.27 2.76 -8.05
C GLU A 724 -24.17 2.82 -9.28
N ARG A 725 -24.51 4.02 -9.71
CA ARG A 725 -25.15 4.30 -10.98
C ARG A 725 -24.43 5.42 -11.73
N SER A 726 -24.19 5.21 -13.02
CA SER A 726 -23.59 6.20 -13.92
C SER A 726 -24.67 6.85 -14.79
N PHE A 727 -24.48 8.16 -15.06
CA PHE A 727 -25.35 9.00 -15.88
C PHE A 727 -24.47 9.81 -16.85
N LEU A 728 -25.08 10.49 -17.82
CA LEU A 728 -24.39 11.38 -18.76
C LEU A 728 -23.19 10.69 -19.44
N ASP A 729 -23.43 9.55 -20.06
CA ASP A 729 -22.38 8.73 -20.70
C ASP A 729 -21.17 8.42 -19.81
N ASN A 730 -21.44 8.14 -18.52
CA ASN A 730 -20.48 7.91 -17.43
C ASN A 730 -19.75 9.17 -16.93
N ALA A 731 -20.09 10.36 -17.38
CA ALA A 731 -19.50 11.59 -16.85
C ALA A 731 -19.93 11.86 -15.39
N LEU A 732 -21.17 11.54 -15.02
CA LEU A 732 -21.66 11.65 -13.64
C LEU A 732 -21.86 10.26 -13.03
N LYS A 733 -21.25 10.02 -11.85
CA LYS A 733 -21.43 8.80 -11.06
C LYS A 733 -22.02 9.16 -9.70
N LEU A 734 -23.07 8.47 -9.33
CA LEU A 734 -23.64 8.50 -7.98
C LEU A 734 -23.35 7.17 -7.30
N ASN A 735 -22.80 7.25 -6.09
CA ASN A 735 -22.53 6.08 -5.27
C ASN A 735 -23.12 6.24 -3.88
N PHE A 736 -23.85 5.24 -3.43
CA PHE A 736 -24.34 5.11 -2.06
C PHE A 736 -23.64 3.94 -1.39
N THR A 737 -23.17 4.13 -0.16
CA THR A 737 -22.50 3.09 0.63
C THR A 737 -23.05 3.06 2.05
N ALA A 738 -23.37 1.85 2.54
CA ALA A 738 -23.60 1.54 3.94
C ALA A 738 -22.42 0.72 4.44
N ASN A 739 -21.64 1.23 5.38
CA ASN A 739 -20.46 0.58 5.92
C ASN A 739 -20.70 0.05 7.33
N ASP A 740 -20.08 -1.08 7.64
CA ASP A 740 -20.14 -1.76 8.95
C ASP A 740 -21.59 -1.89 9.46
N ILE A 741 -22.46 -2.43 8.59
CA ILE A 741 -23.93 -2.50 8.78
C ILE A 741 -24.30 -3.15 10.13
N PHE A 742 -23.48 -4.12 10.57
CA PHE A 742 -23.72 -4.89 11.81
C PHE A 742 -22.92 -4.39 13.02
N LYS A 743 -22.22 -3.24 12.90
CA LYS A 743 -21.38 -2.64 13.96
C LYS A 743 -20.33 -3.61 14.53
N GLY A 744 -19.79 -4.48 13.68
CA GLY A 744 -18.85 -5.54 14.07
C GLY A 744 -17.37 -5.14 14.10
N PHE A 745 -17.03 -3.90 13.74
CA PHE A 745 -15.65 -3.43 13.60
C PHE A 745 -14.97 -3.09 14.94
N ASN A 746 -15.72 -2.90 16.01
CA ASN A 746 -15.18 -2.48 17.31
C ASN A 746 -14.07 -3.43 17.78
N ARG A 747 -13.05 -2.87 18.42
CA ARG A 747 -11.89 -3.62 18.91
C ARG A 747 -11.98 -3.78 20.43
N SER A 748 -11.75 -4.99 20.91
CA SER A 748 -11.62 -5.27 22.34
C SER A 748 -10.58 -6.37 22.57
N GLY A 749 -10.10 -6.47 23.78
CA GLY A 749 -9.14 -7.48 24.15
C GLY A 749 -8.69 -7.40 25.59
N ASN A 750 -7.84 -8.35 25.98
CA ASN A 750 -7.21 -8.40 27.28
C ASN A 750 -5.70 -8.49 27.10
N TYR A 751 -4.95 -7.89 28.00
CA TYR A 751 -3.51 -8.11 28.10
C TYR A 751 -3.04 -7.96 29.55
N GLU A 752 -1.91 -8.58 29.86
CA GLU A 752 -1.31 -8.54 31.18
C GLU A 752 0.03 -7.81 31.09
N VAL A 753 0.29 -6.94 32.08
CA VAL A 753 1.59 -6.29 32.23
C VAL A 753 2.02 -6.40 33.69
N GLY A 754 2.99 -7.26 33.95
CA GLY A 754 3.35 -7.63 35.32
C GLY A 754 2.16 -8.27 36.03
N GLN A 755 1.72 -7.70 37.15
CA GLN A 755 0.56 -8.18 37.93
C GLN A 755 -0.74 -7.46 37.57
N THR A 756 -0.76 -6.65 36.50
CA THR A 756 -1.94 -5.86 36.11
C THR A 756 -2.65 -6.51 34.93
N GLU A 757 -3.89 -6.89 35.15
CA GLU A 757 -4.80 -7.32 34.09
C GLU A 757 -5.48 -6.12 33.48
N ILE A 758 -5.48 -6.00 32.14
CA ILE A 758 -6.04 -4.89 31.42
C ILE A 758 -7.03 -5.42 30.38
N TYR A 759 -8.28 -4.98 30.51
CA TYR A 759 -9.29 -5.11 29.46
C TYR A 759 -9.46 -3.78 28.75
N TYR A 760 -9.67 -3.80 27.42
CA TYR A 760 -10.06 -2.63 26.67
C TYR A 760 -11.16 -2.91 25.68
N HIS A 761 -11.99 -1.91 25.44
CA HIS A 761 -13.01 -1.90 24.39
C HIS A 761 -12.99 -0.55 23.69
N ARG A 762 -12.81 -0.56 22.36
CA ARG A 762 -12.66 0.65 21.55
C ARG A 762 -13.70 0.69 20.44
N THR A 763 -14.51 1.72 20.42
CA THR A 763 -15.57 1.97 19.45
C THR A 763 -15.14 3.07 18.48
N TYR A 764 -15.28 2.81 17.18
CA TYR A 764 -14.90 3.72 16.12
C TYR A 764 -16.11 4.20 15.32
N THR A 765 -15.96 5.33 14.62
CA THR A 765 -16.92 5.82 13.63
C THR A 765 -16.83 5.00 12.33
N THR A 766 -17.21 3.74 12.36
CA THR A 766 -17.17 2.82 11.21
C THR A 766 -18.54 2.53 10.63
N ASN A 767 -19.59 2.58 11.45
CA ASN A 767 -20.98 2.45 11.02
C ASN A 767 -21.46 3.81 10.47
N TYR A 768 -21.58 3.92 9.13
CA TYR A 768 -22.01 5.15 8.46
C TYR A 768 -22.72 4.88 7.15
N PHE A 769 -23.54 5.85 6.73
CA PHE A 769 -24.07 5.98 5.39
C PHE A 769 -23.33 7.09 4.65
N LYS A 770 -23.02 6.85 3.37
CA LYS A 770 -22.24 7.76 2.55
C LYS A 770 -22.84 7.90 1.16
N LEU A 771 -23.02 9.14 0.71
CA LEU A 771 -23.41 9.48 -0.65
C LEU A 771 -22.26 10.23 -1.33
N ILE A 772 -21.89 9.82 -2.54
CA ILE A 772 -20.86 10.46 -3.34
C ILE A 772 -21.43 10.79 -4.73
N ALA A 773 -21.24 12.02 -5.17
CA ALA A 773 -21.45 12.44 -6.54
C ALA A 773 -20.08 12.79 -7.15
N THR A 774 -19.70 12.13 -8.24
CA THR A 774 -18.45 12.41 -8.97
C THR A 774 -18.77 12.79 -10.41
N TYR A 775 -18.35 13.98 -10.82
CA TYR A 775 -18.46 14.47 -12.19
C TYR A 775 -17.08 14.52 -12.84
N SER A 776 -16.93 13.85 -13.99
CA SER A 776 -15.72 13.85 -14.79
C SER A 776 -15.92 14.70 -16.04
N PHE A 777 -14.99 15.60 -16.32
CA PHE A 777 -15.07 16.53 -17.45
C PHE A 777 -13.80 16.51 -18.29
N GLY A 778 -13.91 17.04 -19.51
CA GLY A 778 -12.80 17.26 -20.43
C GLY A 778 -12.72 16.23 -21.57
N ASN A 779 -12.12 16.67 -22.67
CA ASN A 779 -11.84 15.87 -23.85
C ASN A 779 -10.39 15.45 -23.89
N SER A 780 -10.10 14.22 -24.34
CA SER A 780 -8.76 13.68 -24.25
C SER A 780 -8.36 12.89 -25.51
N LYS A 781 -7.18 13.23 -26.05
CA LYS A 781 -6.40 12.41 -27.01
C LYS A 781 -5.09 11.98 -26.33
N LYS A 782 -4.61 10.76 -26.55
CA LYS A 782 -3.57 10.10 -25.74
C LYS A 782 -2.21 10.85 -25.64
N THR A 783 -1.76 11.20 -24.43
CA THR A 783 -0.38 11.57 -24.05
C THR A 783 -0.07 11.14 -22.62
N ASP A 784 1.19 10.74 -22.33
CA ASP A 784 1.59 10.15 -21.05
C ASP A 784 2.19 11.18 -20.08
N TYR A 785 1.66 11.26 -18.86
CA TYR A 785 2.40 11.78 -17.69
C TYR A 785 3.09 10.62 -16.99
N LYS A 786 4.42 10.63 -16.94
CA LYS A 786 5.22 9.59 -16.28
C LYS A 786 5.77 10.15 -14.98
N LYS A 787 5.41 9.51 -13.85
CA LYS A 787 5.88 9.90 -12.53
C LYS A 787 6.73 8.77 -11.95
N LYS A 788 7.98 9.09 -11.59
CA LYS A 788 8.86 8.29 -10.76
C LYS A 788 9.40 9.20 -9.66
N GLU A 789 9.30 8.78 -8.41
CA GLU A 789 9.64 9.59 -7.24
C GLU A 789 10.67 8.87 -6.36
N LEU A 790 11.25 9.58 -5.38
CA LEU A 790 12.23 9.07 -4.43
C LEU A 790 11.63 8.16 -3.35
N GLU A 791 12.46 7.31 -2.77
CA GLU A 791 12.15 6.61 -1.53
C GLU A 791 12.20 7.56 -0.33
N GLN A 792 11.16 7.53 0.51
CA GLN A 792 10.93 8.48 1.60
C GLN A 792 10.57 7.76 2.91
N THR A 793 11.37 6.75 3.28
CA THR A 793 11.13 5.96 4.50
C THR A 793 11.09 6.83 5.75
N GLU A 794 11.93 7.86 5.81
CA GLU A 794 12.00 8.78 6.93
C GLU A 794 10.71 9.57 7.10
N ASN A 795 10.02 9.89 6.00
CA ASN A 795 8.71 10.55 6.05
C ASN A 795 7.62 9.64 6.66
N SER A 796 7.71 8.32 6.48
CA SER A 796 6.75 7.37 7.08
C SER A 796 6.89 7.26 8.60
N ARG A 797 8.01 7.72 9.17
CA ARG A 797 8.32 7.69 10.60
C ARG A 797 7.87 8.94 11.35
N VAL A 798 7.30 9.92 10.66
CA VAL A 798 6.86 11.22 11.24
C VAL A 798 5.67 11.06 12.18
N ARG A 799 4.88 10.01 12.07
CA ARG A 799 3.73 9.72 12.95
C ARG A 799 4.09 8.83 14.10
#